data_c129d7af141ce8dd55a5f6b93fc72096
#
_entry.id   c129d7af141ce8dd55a5f6b93fc72096
#
_cell.length_a   1.000
_cell.length_b   1.000
_cell.length_c   1.000
_cell.angle_alpha   90.00
_cell.angle_beta   90.00
_cell.angle_gamma   90.00
#
_symmetry.space_group_name_H-M   'P 1'
#
loop_
_entity.id
_entity.type
_entity.pdbx_description
1 polymer ?
#
loop_
_entity_poly.entity_id
_entity_poly.type
_entity_poly.pdbx_seq_one_letter_code
_entity_poly.pdbx_strand_id
1 'polypeptide(L)'
;REIYKQIRSRYKMDTSLSWIKAYVPELDVTAQEYTDAMTLSGTKVEGFTKLDADLDKIVVGQIEKIEKHPDADKLIICQVNVGTEIVQIVTGAPNVKEGDKVPVVLDGGRVAGGHEPGQRVEGGIKIKKGKLRGVDSYGMMCSIEELGSDRNMYPEAPEYGIYIFDDDAVVGESAVKALGLDDVVFEYEITSNRVDCFSVIGIAREVAATFRKEFKPPVVTSTGNDEDVNDYIKVKVENTDLCPRYCARVVKNIKIGPSPKWMQRRLSSVGIRPINNLVDITNYVMEEYGQPMHAYDLDTIAGHQIIVRNAHKGEKFVTLDGQEREMDDSVLMICDGEKAVGIAGIMGGENSMITDNVQTMLFEAACFDGTNIRKSSKKVGLRTDASGKFEKGLDPNNAEDAINRACQLIEEMGAGEVVGGMVDVYSKKKEPVRVPFDADKINALLGTNIPEEDMIKYFEKIDLEYDAEAKEVIAPTFRHDLFRIADLAEEVARFYGYDNIPTTLPTGEATTGKLSFKLRVEEVARNIAEFCGFSQGMTYSFESPKVFDKLLLDKDDPMRQAIQIMNPLGEDYSVMRTTSLNGMLTSLATNYNRRNKNVRLYELGNIYLPKALPLTELPDERMQFTLGMYGDGDFFSMKGVVEEFFEKVGLHKKETYDPNAGKNFLHPGRQANIVYDGKVVGYMGEVHPEVADIYGIGERAYVAVIDMPQITELATFERKYEGIAKYPAVSRDISMVMPKSILVGQVEEVIENKGGAYLESYKLFDIYEGAQIKAGFKSVAYSITFRAKDKTLEEADISAAMNRILKALEEMGIELRK
;
A
#
# COMPACT_ATOMS: atom_id res chain seq x y z
N ARG A 1 -7.69 -1.11 -8.46
CA ARG A 1 -7.36 -2.56 -8.53
C ARG A 1 -6.01 -2.80 -9.21
N GLU A 2 -5.66 -2.13 -10.32
CA GLU A 2 -4.35 -2.27 -10.99
C GLU A 2 -3.18 -1.75 -10.14
N ILE A 3 -3.33 -0.60 -9.48
CA ILE A 3 -2.32 -0.07 -8.54
C ILE A 3 -2.11 -1.02 -7.36
N TYR A 4 -3.19 -1.64 -6.84
CA TYR A 4 -3.11 -2.65 -5.79
C TYR A 4 -2.41 -3.95 -6.27
N LYS A 5 -2.62 -4.36 -7.53
CA LYS A 5 -1.88 -5.48 -8.14
C LYS A 5 -0.40 -5.16 -8.32
N GLN A 6 -0.05 -3.94 -8.75
CA GLN A 6 1.35 -3.50 -8.89
C GLN A 6 2.08 -3.38 -7.54
N ILE A 7 1.41 -2.93 -6.48
CA ILE A 7 1.99 -2.88 -5.13
C ILE A 7 2.16 -4.31 -4.57
N ARG A 8 1.18 -5.20 -4.78
CA ARG A 8 1.28 -6.61 -4.40
C ARG A 8 2.43 -7.34 -5.09
N SER A 9 2.71 -7.06 -6.37
CA SER A 9 3.81 -7.72 -7.11
C SER A 9 5.22 -7.41 -6.57
N ARG A 10 5.38 -6.38 -5.74
CA ARG A 10 6.69 -5.96 -5.20
C ARG A 10 7.26 -6.85 -4.10
N TYR A 11 6.43 -7.62 -3.43
CA TYR A 11 6.79 -8.42 -2.25
C TYR A 11 6.43 -9.89 -2.38
N LYS A 12 6.07 -10.33 -3.60
CA LYS A 12 5.69 -11.71 -3.87
C LYS A 12 6.88 -12.57 -4.22
N MET A 13 6.88 -13.75 -3.63
CA MET A 13 7.72 -14.89 -4.01
C MET A 13 6.83 -16.11 -4.08
N ASP A 14 6.91 -16.87 -5.17
CA ASP A 14 6.19 -18.11 -5.33
C ASP A 14 7.17 -19.28 -5.25
N THR A 15 6.82 -20.33 -4.51
CA THR A 15 7.60 -21.58 -4.50
C THR A 15 6.70 -22.79 -4.52
N SER A 16 7.13 -23.86 -5.18
CA SER A 16 6.39 -25.12 -5.13
C SER A 16 6.88 -26.03 -4.02
N LEU A 17 5.96 -26.81 -3.46
CA LEU A 17 6.25 -27.77 -2.41
C LEU A 17 7.29 -28.80 -2.87
N SER A 18 7.20 -29.28 -4.12
CA SER A 18 8.16 -30.24 -4.68
C SER A 18 9.56 -29.67 -4.78
N TRP A 19 9.69 -28.37 -5.10
CA TRP A 19 10.99 -27.70 -5.14
C TRP A 19 11.58 -27.52 -3.73
N ILE A 20 10.76 -27.11 -2.75
CA ILE A 20 11.16 -27.04 -1.35
C ILE A 20 11.62 -28.43 -0.83
N LYS A 21 10.87 -29.49 -1.13
CA LYS A 21 11.24 -30.88 -0.74
C LYS A 21 12.56 -31.34 -1.34
N ALA A 22 13.05 -30.75 -2.42
CA ALA A 22 14.38 -31.08 -2.94
C ALA A 22 15.50 -30.66 -1.96
N TYR A 23 15.25 -29.65 -1.11
CA TYR A 23 16.19 -29.17 -0.09
C TYR A 23 15.79 -29.53 1.35
N VAL A 24 14.55 -29.95 1.56
CA VAL A 24 14.03 -30.43 2.84
C VAL A 24 13.31 -31.76 2.61
N PRO A 25 14.04 -32.85 2.30
CA PRO A 25 13.45 -34.12 1.84
C PRO A 25 12.50 -34.77 2.85
N GLU A 26 12.69 -34.52 4.15
CA GLU A 26 11.87 -35.10 5.21
C GLU A 26 10.60 -34.29 5.52
N LEU A 27 10.30 -33.26 4.72
CA LEU A 27 9.11 -32.45 4.89
C LEU A 27 7.86 -33.24 4.47
N ASP A 28 7.02 -33.58 5.45
CA ASP A 28 5.76 -34.26 5.23
C ASP A 28 4.65 -33.54 5.97
N VAL A 29 4.01 -32.62 5.29
CA VAL A 29 2.97 -31.73 5.82
C VAL A 29 1.91 -31.43 4.78
N THR A 30 0.70 -31.13 5.23
CA THR A 30 -0.35 -30.60 4.36
C THR A 30 -0.07 -29.14 3.98
N ALA A 31 -0.67 -28.65 2.90
CA ALA A 31 -0.56 -27.27 2.47
C ALA A 31 -1.02 -26.27 3.54
N GLN A 32 -2.05 -26.63 4.31
CA GLN A 32 -2.57 -25.77 5.40
C GLN A 32 -1.60 -25.72 6.59
N GLU A 33 -1.11 -26.88 7.05
CA GLU A 33 -0.10 -26.95 8.13
C GLU A 33 1.17 -26.18 7.76
N TYR A 34 1.59 -26.29 6.49
CA TYR A 34 2.72 -25.52 5.97
C TYR A 34 2.46 -24.01 6.08
N THR A 35 1.32 -23.55 5.56
CA THR A 35 0.92 -22.13 5.54
C THR A 35 0.86 -21.54 6.93
N ASP A 36 0.23 -22.25 7.86
CA ASP A 36 0.06 -21.80 9.24
C ASP A 36 1.41 -21.72 9.98
N ALA A 37 2.24 -22.77 9.87
CA ALA A 37 3.53 -22.82 10.56
C ALA A 37 4.51 -21.76 10.02
N MET A 38 4.62 -21.58 8.70
CA MET A 38 5.50 -20.60 8.09
C MET A 38 5.07 -19.18 8.45
N THR A 39 3.76 -18.90 8.43
CA THR A 39 3.22 -17.59 8.83
C THR A 39 3.52 -17.29 10.30
N LEU A 40 3.29 -18.24 11.20
CA LEU A 40 3.55 -18.09 12.63
C LEU A 40 5.04 -17.95 12.96
N SER A 41 5.94 -18.52 12.15
CA SER A 41 7.40 -18.38 12.32
C SER A 41 7.99 -17.13 11.63
N GLY A 42 7.15 -16.23 11.10
CA GLY A 42 7.56 -14.93 10.57
C GLY A 42 7.73 -14.87 9.05
N THR A 43 7.55 -15.98 8.32
CA THR A 43 7.57 -15.99 6.85
C THR A 43 6.13 -16.13 6.34
N LYS A 44 5.48 -14.98 6.13
CA LYS A 44 4.05 -14.93 5.83
C LYS A 44 3.70 -15.56 4.49
N VAL A 45 2.83 -16.57 4.53
CA VAL A 45 2.21 -17.18 3.35
C VAL A 45 0.83 -16.53 3.14
N GLU A 46 0.63 -15.86 2.00
CA GLU A 46 -0.64 -15.22 1.64
C GLU A 46 -1.71 -16.23 1.19
N GLY A 47 -1.27 -17.33 0.59
CA GLY A 47 -2.14 -18.39 0.12
C GLY A 47 -1.38 -19.50 -0.59
N PHE A 48 -2.12 -20.49 -1.03
CA PHE A 48 -1.56 -21.57 -1.83
C PHE A 48 -2.53 -22.02 -2.93
N THR A 49 -1.96 -22.53 -4.01
CA THR A 49 -2.69 -23.11 -5.14
C THR A 49 -2.28 -24.55 -5.34
N LYS A 50 -3.24 -25.47 -5.32
CA LYS A 50 -3.03 -26.85 -5.74
C LYS A 50 -3.16 -26.91 -7.25
N LEU A 51 -2.11 -27.36 -7.95
CA LEU A 51 -2.11 -27.42 -9.42
C LEU A 51 -3.07 -28.48 -9.94
N ASP A 52 -3.31 -29.54 -9.17
CA ASP A 52 -4.26 -30.61 -9.43
C ASP A 52 -5.70 -30.31 -9.02
N ALA A 53 -5.99 -29.10 -8.53
CA ALA A 53 -7.32 -28.72 -8.15
C ALA A 53 -8.31 -28.98 -9.30
N ASP A 54 -9.42 -29.66 -8.97
CA ASP A 54 -10.47 -30.01 -9.94
C ASP A 54 -10.09 -31.06 -11.02
N LEU A 55 -8.95 -31.75 -10.87
CA LEU A 55 -8.53 -32.88 -11.70
C LEU A 55 -8.80 -34.21 -11.00
N ASP A 56 -9.48 -35.12 -11.67
CA ASP A 56 -9.79 -36.44 -11.11
C ASP A 56 -9.82 -37.52 -12.19
N LYS A 57 -9.28 -38.70 -11.88
CA LYS A 57 -9.25 -39.90 -12.74
C LYS A 57 -8.65 -39.65 -14.13
N ILE A 58 -7.51 -38.94 -14.16
CA ILE A 58 -6.78 -38.70 -15.42
C ILE A 58 -5.54 -39.61 -15.44
N VAL A 59 -5.45 -40.48 -16.43
CA VAL A 59 -4.37 -41.45 -16.58
C VAL A 59 -3.63 -41.27 -17.92
N VAL A 60 -2.41 -41.78 -18.00
CA VAL A 60 -1.69 -41.90 -19.28
C VAL A 60 -2.28 -43.06 -20.05
N GLY A 61 -2.86 -42.77 -21.20
CA GLY A 61 -3.38 -43.80 -22.13
C GLY A 61 -2.53 -43.88 -23.37
N GLN A 62 -2.41 -45.08 -23.98
CA GLN A 62 -1.75 -45.27 -25.27
C GLN A 62 -2.78 -45.60 -26.35
N ILE A 63 -2.73 -44.91 -27.47
CA ILE A 63 -3.61 -45.13 -28.60
C ILE A 63 -3.12 -46.39 -29.36
N GLU A 64 -3.88 -47.50 -29.29
CA GLU A 64 -3.53 -48.74 -29.97
C GLU A 64 -4.06 -48.79 -31.39
N LYS A 65 -5.25 -48.19 -31.66
CA LYS A 65 -5.90 -48.21 -32.95
C LYS A 65 -6.72 -46.97 -33.21
N ILE A 66 -6.73 -46.49 -34.44
CA ILE A 66 -7.55 -45.36 -34.90
C ILE A 66 -8.43 -45.82 -36.07
N GLU A 67 -9.74 -45.59 -35.99
CA GLU A 67 -10.72 -45.83 -37.02
C GLU A 67 -11.47 -44.56 -37.40
N LYS A 68 -11.92 -44.47 -38.68
CA LYS A 68 -12.75 -43.35 -39.13
C LYS A 68 -14.16 -43.45 -38.54
N HIS A 69 -14.70 -42.31 -38.15
CA HIS A 69 -16.10 -42.27 -37.69
C HIS A 69 -17.06 -42.50 -38.85
N PRO A 70 -18.08 -43.38 -38.72
CA PRO A 70 -18.96 -43.72 -39.83
C PRO A 70 -19.80 -42.54 -40.34
N ASP A 71 -20.20 -41.61 -39.47
CA ASP A 71 -21.15 -40.54 -39.78
C ASP A 71 -20.58 -39.12 -39.58
N ALA A 72 -19.22 -38.96 -39.50
CA ALA A 72 -18.59 -37.66 -39.28
C ALA A 72 -17.15 -37.58 -39.81
N ASP A 73 -16.91 -36.74 -40.82
CA ASP A 73 -15.61 -36.58 -41.46
C ASP A 73 -14.48 -36.06 -40.57
N LYS A 74 -14.83 -35.29 -39.50
CA LYS A 74 -13.87 -34.65 -38.58
C LYS A 74 -13.69 -35.43 -37.27
N LEU A 75 -14.34 -36.55 -37.10
CA LEU A 75 -14.20 -37.40 -35.89
C LEU A 75 -13.47 -38.69 -36.21
N ILE A 76 -12.70 -39.15 -35.26
CA ILE A 76 -12.03 -40.45 -35.26
C ILE A 76 -12.38 -41.23 -33.99
N ILE A 77 -12.35 -42.55 -34.11
CA ILE A 77 -12.60 -43.48 -33.01
C ILE A 77 -11.25 -44.07 -32.62
N CYS A 78 -10.83 -43.84 -31.37
CA CYS A 78 -9.58 -44.36 -30.86
C CYS A 78 -9.84 -45.47 -29.84
N GLN A 79 -9.12 -46.60 -29.96
CA GLN A 79 -9.00 -47.63 -28.93
C GLN A 79 -7.78 -47.28 -28.09
N VAL A 80 -7.98 -46.92 -26.84
CA VAL A 80 -6.93 -46.37 -25.97
C VAL A 80 -6.73 -47.32 -24.79
N ASN A 81 -5.54 -47.84 -24.65
CA ASN A 81 -5.10 -48.63 -23.51
C ASN A 81 -4.81 -47.72 -22.33
N VAL A 82 -5.56 -47.85 -21.24
CA VAL A 82 -5.41 -47.06 -20.02
C VAL A 82 -4.74 -47.85 -18.90
N GLY A 83 -4.06 -48.92 -19.22
CA GLY A 83 -3.31 -49.80 -18.32
C GLY A 83 -4.15 -50.91 -17.70
N THR A 84 -5.37 -50.66 -17.36
CA THR A 84 -6.31 -51.69 -16.80
C THR A 84 -7.23 -52.29 -17.85
N GLU A 85 -7.54 -51.56 -18.90
CA GLU A 85 -8.46 -51.95 -19.98
C GLU A 85 -8.21 -51.09 -21.22
N ILE A 86 -8.82 -51.48 -22.34
CA ILE A 86 -8.85 -50.68 -23.56
C ILE A 86 -10.22 -49.98 -23.60
N VAL A 87 -10.21 -48.65 -23.66
CA VAL A 87 -11.42 -47.83 -23.73
C VAL A 87 -11.57 -47.18 -25.11
N GLN A 88 -12.80 -47.15 -25.61
CA GLN A 88 -13.12 -46.45 -26.85
C GLN A 88 -13.35 -44.97 -26.57
N ILE A 89 -12.64 -44.10 -27.26
CA ILE A 89 -12.77 -42.65 -27.17
C ILE A 89 -12.93 -42.07 -28.57
N VAL A 90 -13.96 -41.21 -28.73
CA VAL A 90 -14.20 -40.45 -29.98
C VAL A 90 -13.65 -39.04 -29.79
N THR A 91 -12.81 -38.61 -30.74
CA THR A 91 -12.22 -37.26 -30.72
C THR A 91 -12.23 -36.61 -32.09
N GLY A 92 -12.20 -35.27 -32.08
CA GLY A 92 -11.96 -34.46 -33.28
C GLY A 92 -10.53 -33.91 -33.39
N ALA A 93 -9.63 -34.32 -32.49
CA ALA A 93 -8.26 -33.82 -32.50
C ALA A 93 -7.48 -34.32 -33.73
N PRO A 94 -6.82 -33.44 -34.48
CA PRO A 94 -6.15 -33.78 -35.73
C PRO A 94 -4.70 -34.27 -35.53
N ASN A 95 -4.15 -34.17 -34.31
CA ASN A 95 -2.72 -34.36 -34.06
C ASN A 95 -2.36 -35.76 -33.50
N VAL A 96 -3.31 -36.66 -33.28
CA VAL A 96 -3.06 -37.95 -32.67
C VAL A 96 -2.84 -39.06 -33.70
N LYS A 97 -1.97 -40.02 -33.40
CA LYS A 97 -1.67 -41.20 -34.21
C LYS A 97 -1.58 -42.47 -33.33
N GLU A 98 -1.62 -43.63 -33.97
CA GLU A 98 -1.40 -44.90 -33.26
C GLU A 98 -0.01 -44.95 -32.62
N GLY A 99 0.05 -45.40 -31.39
CA GLY A 99 1.27 -45.41 -30.57
C GLY A 99 1.44 -44.25 -29.64
N ASP A 100 0.76 -43.11 -29.91
CA ASP A 100 0.87 -41.93 -29.04
C ASP A 100 0.36 -42.18 -27.62
N LYS A 101 1.08 -41.62 -26.64
CA LYS A 101 0.68 -41.62 -25.24
C LYS A 101 0.03 -40.25 -24.92
N VAL A 102 -1.15 -40.27 -24.32
CA VAL A 102 -2.01 -39.10 -24.16
C VAL A 102 -2.66 -39.06 -22.76
N PRO A 103 -2.99 -37.91 -22.22
CA PRO A 103 -3.78 -37.85 -20.97
C PRO A 103 -5.24 -38.17 -21.27
N VAL A 104 -5.79 -39.10 -20.49
CA VAL A 104 -7.15 -39.60 -20.64
C VAL A 104 -7.92 -39.44 -19.35
N VAL A 105 -8.98 -38.66 -19.36
CA VAL A 105 -9.94 -38.59 -18.24
C VAL A 105 -10.96 -39.72 -18.43
N LEU A 106 -11.05 -40.57 -17.41
CA LEU A 106 -11.98 -41.71 -17.39
C LEU A 106 -13.43 -41.29 -17.05
N ASP A 107 -14.39 -42.18 -17.29
CA ASP A 107 -15.80 -41.97 -16.94
C ASP A 107 -15.96 -41.59 -15.48
N GLY A 108 -16.66 -40.46 -15.22
CA GLY A 108 -16.89 -39.89 -13.92
C GLY A 108 -15.75 -39.03 -13.37
N GLY A 109 -14.62 -38.92 -14.07
CA GLY A 109 -13.52 -38.05 -13.74
C GLY A 109 -13.80 -36.57 -14.04
N ARG A 110 -12.81 -35.71 -13.77
CA ARG A 110 -12.94 -34.25 -13.94
C ARG A 110 -11.70 -33.66 -14.62
N VAL A 111 -11.95 -32.63 -15.40
CA VAL A 111 -10.95 -31.74 -16.00
C VAL A 111 -11.12 -30.31 -15.43
N ALA A 112 -10.06 -29.52 -15.39
CA ALA A 112 -10.07 -28.21 -14.76
C ALA A 112 -10.84 -27.15 -15.56
N GLY A 113 -10.87 -27.26 -16.88
CA GLY A 113 -11.50 -26.26 -17.74
C GLY A 113 -11.86 -26.74 -19.12
N GLY A 114 -12.16 -25.82 -20.02
CA GLY A 114 -12.41 -26.04 -21.44
C GLY A 114 -11.15 -25.87 -22.29
N HIS A 115 -11.32 -25.68 -23.59
CA HIS A 115 -10.21 -25.55 -24.56
C HIS A 115 -9.53 -24.16 -24.58
N GLU A 116 -10.06 -23.17 -23.85
CA GLU A 116 -9.48 -21.84 -23.85
C GLU A 116 -8.37 -21.72 -22.78
N PRO A 117 -7.19 -21.17 -23.11
CA PRO A 117 -6.07 -21.04 -22.18
C PRO A 117 -6.45 -20.28 -20.90
N GLY A 118 -6.10 -20.85 -19.73
CA GLY A 118 -6.29 -20.19 -18.43
C GLY A 118 -7.73 -20.18 -17.90
N GLN A 119 -8.69 -20.79 -18.57
CA GLN A 119 -10.05 -20.97 -18.07
C GLN A 119 -10.15 -22.19 -17.16
N ARG A 120 -10.18 -21.95 -15.85
CA ARG A 120 -10.57 -22.95 -14.86
C ARG A 120 -12.02 -22.74 -14.44
N VAL A 121 -12.75 -23.84 -14.28
CA VAL A 121 -14.13 -23.87 -13.78
C VAL A 121 -14.09 -24.37 -12.35
N GLU A 122 -14.63 -23.62 -11.40
CA GLU A 122 -14.69 -24.03 -10.00
C GLU A 122 -15.42 -25.38 -9.86
N GLY A 123 -14.76 -26.35 -9.21
CA GLY A 123 -15.22 -27.72 -9.09
C GLY A 123 -15.03 -28.59 -10.34
N GLY A 124 -14.39 -28.09 -11.37
CA GLY A 124 -14.05 -28.77 -12.61
C GLY A 124 -15.25 -29.21 -13.47
N ILE A 125 -14.96 -29.62 -14.69
CA ILE A 125 -15.95 -30.17 -15.62
C ILE A 125 -15.97 -31.70 -15.51
N LYS A 126 -17.11 -32.27 -15.10
CA LYS A 126 -17.26 -33.73 -14.97
C LYS A 126 -17.46 -34.36 -16.31
N ILE A 127 -16.58 -35.28 -16.68
CA ILE A 127 -16.65 -36.07 -17.89
C ILE A 127 -17.43 -37.37 -17.61
N LYS A 128 -18.35 -37.68 -18.50
CA LYS A 128 -19.17 -38.92 -18.44
C LYS A 128 -19.14 -39.62 -19.78
N LYS A 129 -19.29 -40.92 -19.74
CA LYS A 129 -19.53 -41.68 -20.98
C LYS A 129 -20.73 -41.12 -21.75
N GLY A 130 -20.58 -41.03 -23.02
CA GLY A 130 -21.59 -40.43 -23.88
C GLY A 130 -21.54 -40.92 -25.28
N LYS A 131 -22.37 -40.34 -26.16
CA LYS A 131 -22.37 -40.67 -27.59
C LYS A 131 -22.03 -39.45 -28.42
N LEU A 132 -21.00 -39.53 -29.24
CA LEU A 132 -20.68 -38.52 -30.24
C LEU A 132 -21.13 -38.99 -31.61
N ARG A 133 -22.11 -38.30 -32.21
CA ARG A 133 -22.70 -38.68 -33.47
C ARG A 133 -23.08 -40.19 -33.56
N GLY A 134 -23.64 -40.73 -32.46
CA GLY A 134 -24.13 -42.12 -32.41
C GLY A 134 -23.12 -43.17 -31.94
N VAL A 135 -21.82 -42.85 -31.89
CA VAL A 135 -20.75 -43.73 -31.42
C VAL A 135 -20.45 -43.50 -29.96
N ASP A 136 -20.34 -44.56 -29.18
CA ASP A 136 -20.04 -44.48 -27.73
C ASP A 136 -18.61 -44.01 -27.46
N SER A 137 -18.43 -43.09 -26.49
CA SER A 137 -17.14 -42.66 -25.98
C SER A 137 -17.14 -42.81 -24.47
N TYR A 138 -16.13 -43.52 -23.93
CA TYR A 138 -16.04 -43.90 -22.50
C TYR A 138 -15.05 -43.05 -21.72
N GLY A 139 -14.77 -41.85 -22.18
CA GLY A 139 -13.84 -40.89 -21.59
C GLY A 139 -13.51 -39.80 -22.59
N MET A 140 -12.47 -39.06 -22.30
CA MET A 140 -11.99 -37.96 -23.13
C MET A 140 -10.46 -37.89 -23.08
N MET A 141 -9.80 -37.76 -24.24
CA MET A 141 -8.38 -37.33 -24.28
C MET A 141 -8.30 -35.85 -24.10
N CYS A 142 -7.30 -35.33 -23.36
CA CYS A 142 -7.23 -33.96 -22.91
C CYS A 142 -6.12 -33.16 -23.61
N SER A 143 -6.42 -31.90 -23.92
CA SER A 143 -5.42 -30.87 -24.18
C SER A 143 -4.81 -30.38 -22.89
N ILE A 144 -3.73 -29.58 -22.96
CA ILE A 144 -3.10 -29.02 -21.78
C ILE A 144 -4.00 -27.93 -21.10
N GLU A 145 -4.83 -27.26 -21.91
CA GLU A 145 -5.78 -26.24 -21.42
C GLU A 145 -6.89 -26.88 -20.58
N GLU A 146 -7.41 -28.06 -21.01
CA GLU A 146 -8.41 -28.81 -20.24
C GLU A 146 -7.86 -29.30 -18.90
N LEU A 147 -6.54 -29.49 -18.81
CA LEU A 147 -5.84 -29.81 -17.56
C LEU A 147 -5.50 -28.56 -16.72
N GLY A 148 -5.96 -27.37 -17.13
CA GLY A 148 -5.84 -26.13 -16.38
C GLY A 148 -4.50 -25.43 -16.47
N SER A 149 -3.71 -25.76 -17.52
CA SER A 149 -2.45 -25.11 -17.85
C SER A 149 -2.50 -24.49 -19.25
N ASP A 150 -1.37 -24.10 -19.82
CA ASP A 150 -1.28 -23.54 -21.16
C ASP A 150 0.08 -23.83 -21.82
N ARG A 151 0.20 -23.47 -23.12
CA ARG A 151 1.41 -23.64 -23.91
C ARG A 151 2.61 -22.80 -23.46
N ASN A 152 2.38 -21.74 -22.67
CA ASN A 152 3.50 -20.97 -22.15
C ASN A 152 4.24 -21.80 -21.09
N MET A 153 3.50 -22.61 -20.30
CA MET A 153 4.07 -23.49 -19.30
C MET A 153 4.48 -24.86 -19.85
N TYR A 154 3.88 -25.27 -20.98
CA TYR A 154 4.15 -26.53 -21.69
C TYR A 154 4.42 -26.22 -23.15
N PRO A 155 5.63 -25.74 -23.52
CA PRO A 155 5.94 -25.31 -24.89
C PRO A 155 5.80 -26.39 -25.97
N GLU A 156 5.90 -27.68 -25.58
CA GLU A 156 5.70 -28.84 -26.42
C GLU A 156 4.24 -29.12 -26.76
N ALA A 157 3.28 -28.56 -26.03
CA ALA A 157 1.87 -28.76 -26.28
C ALA A 157 1.45 -28.18 -27.65
N PRO A 158 0.60 -28.89 -28.44
CA PRO A 158 0.14 -28.38 -29.70
C PRO A 158 -0.77 -27.17 -29.57
N GLU A 159 -0.85 -26.30 -30.59
CA GLU A 159 -1.74 -25.16 -30.60
C GLU A 159 -3.22 -25.56 -30.53
N TYR A 160 -3.56 -26.63 -31.23
CA TYR A 160 -4.89 -27.23 -31.20
C TYR A 160 -4.72 -28.75 -31.19
N GLY A 161 -5.22 -29.41 -30.16
CA GLY A 161 -5.20 -30.83 -30.07
C GLY A 161 -4.91 -31.38 -28.67
N ILE A 162 -4.68 -32.69 -28.64
CA ILE A 162 -4.41 -33.44 -27.44
C ILE A 162 -2.93 -33.32 -27.08
N TYR A 163 -2.61 -33.21 -25.78
CA TYR A 163 -1.23 -33.30 -25.31
C TYR A 163 -0.65 -34.70 -25.56
N ILE A 164 0.57 -34.77 -26.06
CA ILE A 164 1.26 -36.04 -26.35
C ILE A 164 2.46 -36.17 -25.43
N PHE A 165 2.50 -37.21 -24.62
CA PHE A 165 3.62 -37.52 -23.74
C PHE A 165 4.83 -38.04 -24.52
N ASP A 166 6.01 -37.88 -23.92
CA ASP A 166 7.23 -38.53 -24.38
C ASP A 166 7.15 -40.08 -24.21
N ASP A 167 8.04 -40.81 -24.87
CA ASP A 167 8.03 -42.30 -24.88
C ASP A 167 8.27 -42.95 -23.50
N ASP A 168 8.83 -42.20 -22.53
CA ASP A 168 9.12 -42.69 -21.19
C ASP A 168 7.89 -42.67 -20.26
N ALA A 169 6.79 -42.03 -20.63
CA ALA A 169 5.55 -42.03 -19.85
C ALA A 169 4.98 -43.46 -19.72
N VAL A 170 4.54 -43.82 -18.53
CA VAL A 170 4.05 -45.17 -18.22
C VAL A 170 2.54 -45.25 -18.36
N VAL A 171 2.06 -46.14 -19.22
CA VAL A 171 0.61 -46.34 -19.46
C VAL A 171 -0.09 -46.80 -18.20
N GLY A 172 -1.19 -46.18 -17.87
CA GLY A 172 -1.99 -46.45 -16.66
C GLY A 172 -1.56 -45.65 -15.42
N GLU A 173 -0.42 -44.95 -15.44
CA GLU A 173 -0.05 -44.01 -14.37
C GLU A 173 -0.89 -42.74 -14.36
N SER A 174 -0.85 -42.00 -13.28
CA SER A 174 -1.50 -40.71 -13.17
C SER A 174 -0.89 -39.73 -14.16
N ALA A 175 -1.68 -39.24 -15.11
CA ALA A 175 -1.28 -38.20 -16.06
C ALA A 175 -0.98 -36.85 -15.35
N VAL A 176 -1.69 -36.55 -14.23
CA VAL A 176 -1.46 -35.39 -13.40
C VAL A 176 -0.02 -35.41 -12.84
N LYS A 177 0.42 -36.56 -12.33
CA LYS A 177 1.77 -36.76 -11.84
C LYS A 177 2.81 -36.74 -12.97
N ALA A 178 2.52 -37.39 -14.09
CA ALA A 178 3.40 -37.40 -15.28
C ALA A 178 3.67 -35.98 -15.80
N LEU A 179 2.70 -35.06 -15.69
CA LEU A 179 2.81 -33.64 -16.04
C LEU A 179 3.45 -32.80 -14.95
N GLY A 180 3.58 -33.30 -13.70
CA GLY A 180 4.04 -32.51 -12.55
C GLY A 180 2.98 -31.54 -12.04
N LEU A 181 1.69 -31.84 -12.25
CA LEU A 181 0.57 -31.05 -11.75
C LEU A 181 0.12 -31.47 -10.34
N ASP A 182 0.74 -32.52 -9.76
CA ASP A 182 0.53 -32.96 -8.38
C ASP A 182 1.28 -32.15 -7.35
N ASP A 183 1.43 -30.86 -7.59
CA ASP A 183 2.21 -29.94 -6.75
C ASP A 183 1.34 -28.83 -6.12
N VAL A 184 1.88 -28.19 -5.11
CA VAL A 184 1.28 -27.05 -4.42
C VAL A 184 2.22 -25.86 -4.50
N VAL A 185 1.73 -24.75 -4.99
CA VAL A 185 2.47 -23.49 -5.07
C VAL A 185 2.03 -22.57 -3.96
N PHE A 186 2.99 -22.10 -3.14
CA PHE A 186 2.78 -21.14 -2.07
C PHE A 186 3.17 -19.75 -2.53
N GLU A 187 2.31 -18.77 -2.23
CA GLU A 187 2.54 -17.35 -2.46
C GLU A 187 2.96 -16.69 -1.13
N TYR A 188 4.14 -16.05 -1.11
CA TYR A 188 4.65 -15.36 0.07
C TYR A 188 4.61 -13.86 -0.09
N GLU A 189 4.39 -13.17 1.04
CA GLU A 189 4.65 -11.74 1.19
C GLU A 189 5.97 -11.56 1.96
N ILE A 190 7.06 -11.35 1.22
CA ILE A 190 8.39 -11.18 1.80
C ILE A 190 8.66 -9.71 2.09
N THR A 191 8.97 -9.39 3.35
CA THR A 191 9.35 -8.05 3.78
C THR A 191 10.75 -7.66 3.30
N SER A 192 11.00 -6.35 3.17
CA SER A 192 12.23 -5.84 2.57
C SER A 192 13.50 -6.12 3.39
N ASN A 193 13.38 -6.51 4.65
CA ASN A 193 14.51 -6.92 5.51
C ASN A 193 14.95 -8.37 5.25
N ARG A 194 14.08 -9.22 4.69
CA ARG A 194 14.34 -10.63 4.45
C ARG A 194 14.65 -10.91 2.98
N VAL A 195 15.69 -10.25 2.47
CA VAL A 195 16.13 -10.40 1.07
C VAL A 195 16.56 -11.83 0.72
N ASP A 196 17.10 -12.56 1.67
CA ASP A 196 17.44 -13.98 1.55
C ASP A 196 16.24 -14.85 1.15
N CYS A 197 15.05 -14.50 1.60
CA CYS A 197 13.79 -15.21 1.30
C CYS A 197 13.22 -14.93 -0.11
N PHE A 198 13.84 -14.03 -0.90
CA PHE A 198 13.52 -13.92 -2.33
C PHE A 198 14.22 -15.01 -3.18
N SER A 199 14.47 -16.17 -2.58
CA SER A 199 15.07 -17.37 -3.19
C SER A 199 14.44 -18.64 -2.64
N VAL A 200 14.39 -19.69 -3.47
CA VAL A 200 13.90 -21.00 -3.03
C VAL A 200 14.79 -21.57 -1.91
N ILE A 201 16.11 -21.39 -1.99
CA ILE A 201 17.07 -21.81 -0.96
C ILE A 201 16.80 -21.08 0.35
N GLY A 202 16.57 -19.77 0.33
CA GLY A 202 16.24 -19.00 1.53
C GLY A 202 14.95 -19.43 2.18
N ILE A 203 13.88 -19.64 1.38
CA ILE A 203 12.62 -20.18 1.89
C ILE A 203 12.82 -21.60 2.42
N ALA A 204 13.58 -22.47 1.74
CA ALA A 204 13.82 -23.84 2.20
C ALA A 204 14.60 -23.88 3.53
N ARG A 205 15.53 -22.95 3.76
CA ARG A 205 16.21 -22.78 5.05
C ARG A 205 15.23 -22.44 6.15
N GLU A 206 14.32 -21.49 5.91
CA GLU A 206 13.27 -21.13 6.86
C GLU A 206 12.30 -22.28 7.14
N VAL A 207 11.94 -23.04 6.10
CA VAL A 207 11.10 -24.25 6.22
C VAL A 207 11.80 -25.29 7.10
N ALA A 208 13.06 -25.58 6.84
CA ALA A 208 13.84 -26.55 7.62
C ALA A 208 13.91 -26.14 9.11
N ALA A 209 14.14 -24.86 9.38
CA ALA A 209 14.16 -24.31 10.74
C ALA A 209 12.79 -24.40 11.41
N THR A 210 11.71 -23.98 10.71
CA THR A 210 10.31 -24.00 11.22
C THR A 210 9.85 -25.40 11.55
N PHE A 211 10.07 -26.37 10.64
CA PHE A 211 9.63 -27.77 10.81
C PHE A 211 10.64 -28.66 11.51
N ARG A 212 11.80 -28.10 11.93
CA ARG A 212 12.88 -28.81 12.62
C ARG A 212 13.41 -29.99 11.79
N LYS A 213 13.54 -29.79 10.47
CA LYS A 213 14.06 -30.75 9.52
C LYS A 213 15.47 -30.39 9.10
N GLU A 214 16.19 -31.33 8.50
CA GLU A 214 17.52 -31.09 7.92
C GLU A 214 17.38 -30.26 6.62
N PHE A 215 18.22 -29.22 6.49
CA PHE A 215 18.37 -28.42 5.28
C PHE A 215 19.51 -28.97 4.44
N LYS A 216 19.25 -29.32 3.19
CA LYS A 216 20.21 -29.91 2.24
C LYS A 216 20.32 -29.03 0.98
N PRO A 217 21.05 -27.92 1.04
CA PRO A 217 21.29 -27.10 -0.14
C PRO A 217 22.09 -27.87 -1.20
N PRO A 218 22.05 -27.47 -2.49
CA PRO A 218 22.83 -28.09 -3.52
C PRO A 218 24.33 -27.93 -3.25
N VAL A 219 25.10 -28.99 -3.47
CA VAL A 219 26.57 -28.93 -3.40
C VAL A 219 27.09 -28.56 -4.77
N VAL A 220 27.69 -27.37 -4.88
CA VAL A 220 28.22 -26.87 -6.14
C VAL A 220 29.66 -27.39 -6.32
N THR A 221 29.93 -28.09 -7.42
CA THR A 221 31.21 -28.76 -7.69
C THR A 221 31.81 -28.41 -9.06
N SER A 222 31.24 -27.45 -9.79
CA SER A 222 31.80 -27.10 -11.09
C SER A 222 33.15 -26.43 -10.96
N THR A 223 34.17 -27.02 -11.60
CA THR A 223 35.55 -26.52 -11.65
C THR A 223 35.93 -25.98 -13.01
N GLY A 224 35.25 -26.38 -14.06
CA GLY A 224 35.59 -26.08 -15.48
C GLY A 224 36.78 -26.90 -16.01
N ASN A 225 37.21 -26.63 -17.24
CA ASN A 225 38.32 -27.29 -17.91
C ASN A 225 39.69 -26.68 -17.52
N ASP A 226 40.80 -27.12 -18.19
CA ASP A 226 42.16 -26.67 -17.89
C ASP A 226 42.55 -25.30 -18.49
N GLU A 227 41.63 -24.59 -19.20
CA GLU A 227 41.87 -23.27 -19.79
C GLU A 227 41.65 -22.16 -18.75
N ASP A 228 42.27 -20.99 -18.92
CA ASP A 228 42.07 -19.86 -18.00
C ASP A 228 41.06 -18.86 -18.54
N VAL A 229 40.04 -18.53 -17.78
CA VAL A 229 39.02 -17.53 -18.12
C VAL A 229 39.61 -16.15 -18.49
N ASN A 230 40.79 -15.82 -17.89
CA ASN A 230 41.48 -14.54 -18.17
C ASN A 230 42.03 -14.42 -19.60
N ASP A 231 42.13 -15.52 -20.35
CA ASP A 231 42.51 -15.53 -21.76
C ASP A 231 41.32 -15.14 -22.66
N TYR A 232 40.09 -15.23 -22.12
CA TYR A 232 38.83 -14.98 -22.86
C TYR A 232 38.24 -13.60 -22.57
N ILE A 233 38.32 -13.11 -21.34
CA ILE A 233 37.62 -11.90 -20.93
C ILE A 233 38.37 -11.13 -19.84
N LYS A 234 38.29 -9.81 -19.89
CA LYS A 234 38.74 -8.92 -18.80
C LYS A 234 37.58 -8.10 -18.28
N VAL A 235 37.52 -7.89 -16.97
CA VAL A 235 36.49 -7.11 -16.32
C VAL A 235 37.10 -5.91 -15.57
N LYS A 236 36.54 -4.72 -15.79
CA LYS A 236 36.89 -3.49 -15.08
C LYS A 236 35.63 -2.88 -14.50
N VAL A 237 35.60 -2.65 -13.21
CA VAL A 237 34.53 -1.91 -12.53
C VAL A 237 35.02 -0.51 -12.21
N GLU A 238 34.47 0.51 -12.87
CA GLU A 238 34.87 1.91 -12.66
C GLU A 238 34.14 2.52 -11.45
N ASN A 239 32.85 2.17 -11.25
CA ASN A 239 32.09 2.62 -10.11
C ASN A 239 31.85 1.48 -9.12
N THR A 240 32.79 1.31 -8.20
CA THR A 240 32.78 0.27 -7.16
C THR A 240 31.76 0.52 -6.05
N ASP A 241 31.21 1.74 -5.93
CA ASP A 241 30.13 2.04 -4.99
C ASP A 241 28.80 1.48 -5.48
N LEU A 242 28.55 1.55 -6.79
CA LEU A 242 27.32 1.07 -7.42
C LEU A 242 27.39 -0.40 -7.84
N CYS A 243 28.63 -0.96 -8.02
CA CYS A 243 28.86 -2.37 -8.31
C CYS A 243 29.96 -2.91 -7.39
N PRO A 244 29.64 -3.37 -6.16
CA PRO A 244 30.62 -3.88 -5.20
C PRO A 244 31.27 -5.20 -5.63
N ARG A 245 30.56 -6.05 -6.40
CA ARG A 245 31.10 -7.30 -6.94
C ARG A 245 30.58 -7.59 -8.33
N TYR A 246 31.48 -8.09 -9.21
CA TYR A 246 31.16 -8.57 -10.55
C TYR A 246 31.91 -9.89 -10.79
N CYS A 247 31.14 -10.98 -10.97
CA CYS A 247 31.66 -12.30 -11.31
C CYS A 247 31.35 -12.61 -12.77
N ALA A 248 32.34 -13.21 -13.47
CA ALA A 248 32.17 -13.64 -14.85
C ALA A 248 32.80 -15.02 -15.09
N ARG A 249 32.11 -15.88 -15.81
CA ARG A 249 32.60 -17.18 -16.26
C ARG A 249 32.28 -17.39 -17.74
N VAL A 250 33.11 -18.15 -18.43
CA VAL A 250 33.00 -18.41 -19.87
C VAL A 250 32.59 -19.87 -20.10
N VAL A 251 31.67 -20.05 -21.03
CA VAL A 251 31.24 -21.38 -21.52
C VAL A 251 31.38 -21.41 -23.03
N LYS A 252 32.02 -22.41 -23.55
CA LYS A 252 32.24 -22.64 -24.99
C LYS A 252 31.58 -23.89 -25.50
N ASN A 253 31.62 -24.11 -26.82
CA ASN A 253 31.03 -25.28 -27.46
C ASN A 253 29.54 -25.48 -27.11
N ILE A 254 28.80 -24.38 -27.13
CA ILE A 254 27.40 -24.29 -26.71
C ILE A 254 26.50 -25.21 -27.56
N LYS A 255 25.59 -25.89 -26.86
CA LYS A 255 24.53 -26.73 -27.47
C LYS A 255 23.18 -26.26 -26.94
N ILE A 256 22.48 -25.48 -27.73
CA ILE A 256 21.12 -25.05 -27.40
C ILE A 256 20.14 -26.20 -27.62
N GLY A 257 19.26 -26.39 -26.65
CA GLY A 257 18.21 -27.41 -26.69
C GLY A 257 17.17 -27.16 -25.59
N PRO A 258 16.13 -28.01 -25.48
CA PRO A 258 15.16 -27.91 -24.39
C PRO A 258 15.83 -28.24 -23.03
N SER A 259 15.40 -27.57 -21.97
CA SER A 259 15.80 -27.92 -20.62
C SER A 259 15.23 -29.28 -20.19
N PRO A 260 15.85 -29.97 -19.23
CA PRO A 260 15.28 -31.19 -18.64
C PRO A 260 13.88 -30.95 -18.07
N LYS A 261 12.99 -31.92 -18.15
CA LYS A 261 11.60 -31.81 -17.68
C LYS A 261 11.49 -31.37 -16.21
N TRP A 262 12.40 -31.83 -15.35
CA TRP A 262 12.39 -31.40 -13.93
C TRP A 262 12.61 -29.88 -13.77
N MET A 263 13.47 -29.28 -14.58
CA MET A 263 13.71 -27.83 -14.58
C MET A 263 12.51 -27.07 -15.16
N GLN A 264 11.98 -27.54 -16.31
CA GLN A 264 10.78 -26.96 -16.91
C GLN A 264 9.61 -26.94 -15.92
N ARG A 265 9.34 -28.07 -15.20
CA ARG A 265 8.28 -28.19 -14.21
C ARG A 265 8.45 -27.19 -13.05
N ARG A 266 9.68 -27.06 -12.50
CA ARG A 266 9.97 -26.10 -11.42
C ARG A 266 9.75 -24.66 -11.88
N LEU A 267 10.26 -24.28 -13.05
CA LEU A 267 10.04 -22.95 -13.62
C LEU A 267 8.54 -22.68 -13.87
N SER A 268 7.86 -23.62 -14.51
CA SER A 268 6.42 -23.49 -14.79
C SER A 268 5.58 -23.38 -13.52
N SER A 269 5.94 -24.10 -12.44
CA SER A 269 5.21 -24.04 -11.17
C SER A 269 5.24 -22.66 -10.55
N VAL A 270 6.28 -21.85 -10.77
CA VAL A 270 6.42 -20.48 -10.29
C VAL A 270 6.09 -19.42 -11.37
N GLY A 271 5.46 -19.84 -12.46
CA GLY A 271 4.96 -18.96 -13.52
C GLY A 271 6.01 -18.48 -14.52
N ILE A 272 7.19 -19.11 -14.56
CA ILE A 272 8.25 -18.79 -15.53
C ILE A 272 8.15 -19.75 -16.73
N ARG A 273 8.01 -19.16 -17.91
CA ARG A 273 7.93 -19.91 -19.17
C ARG A 273 9.30 -20.54 -19.53
N PRO A 274 9.41 -21.87 -19.70
CA PRO A 274 10.59 -22.51 -20.24
C PRO A 274 10.83 -22.09 -21.71
N ILE A 275 12.08 -21.82 -22.09
CA ILE A 275 12.47 -21.36 -23.43
C ILE A 275 13.51 -22.32 -24.04
N ASN A 276 14.71 -22.34 -23.46
CA ASN A 276 15.79 -23.23 -23.82
C ASN A 276 16.74 -23.40 -22.62
N ASN A 277 17.62 -24.38 -22.69
CA ASN A 277 18.53 -24.72 -21.57
C ASN A 277 19.35 -23.54 -21.04
N LEU A 278 19.81 -22.60 -21.88
CA LEU A 278 20.64 -21.47 -21.45
C LEU A 278 19.80 -20.42 -20.69
N VAL A 279 18.67 -20.03 -21.26
CA VAL A 279 17.75 -19.05 -20.64
C VAL A 279 17.15 -19.65 -19.36
N ASP A 280 16.78 -20.91 -19.41
CA ASP A 280 16.14 -21.57 -18.27
C ASP A 280 17.13 -21.75 -17.10
N ILE A 281 18.43 -22.00 -17.37
CA ILE A 281 19.45 -22.02 -16.32
C ILE A 281 19.53 -20.67 -15.60
N THR A 282 19.59 -19.56 -16.34
CA THR A 282 19.67 -18.23 -15.71
C THR A 282 18.42 -17.90 -14.89
N ASN A 283 17.23 -18.23 -15.41
CA ASN A 283 15.98 -18.08 -14.66
C ASN A 283 15.90 -19.01 -13.46
N TYR A 284 16.32 -20.26 -13.62
CA TYR A 284 16.32 -21.23 -12.54
C TYR A 284 17.23 -20.82 -11.39
N VAL A 285 18.47 -20.38 -11.69
CA VAL A 285 19.41 -19.89 -10.67
C VAL A 285 18.91 -18.59 -10.02
N MET A 286 18.27 -17.71 -10.80
CA MET A 286 17.64 -16.50 -10.24
C MET A 286 16.56 -16.84 -9.20
N GLU A 287 15.75 -17.87 -9.43
CA GLU A 287 14.75 -18.29 -8.44
C GLU A 287 15.37 -19.14 -7.33
N GLU A 288 16.31 -20.04 -7.65
CA GLU A 288 16.97 -20.92 -6.69
C GLU A 288 17.79 -20.13 -5.66
N TYR A 289 18.65 -19.19 -6.11
CA TYR A 289 19.60 -18.41 -5.28
C TYR A 289 19.13 -16.96 -5.02
N GLY A 290 18.10 -16.48 -5.71
CA GLY A 290 17.70 -15.07 -5.62
C GLY A 290 18.64 -14.11 -6.37
N GLN A 291 19.59 -14.64 -7.14
CA GLN A 291 20.64 -13.90 -7.86
C GLN A 291 20.31 -13.82 -9.35
N PRO A 292 19.88 -12.67 -9.86
CA PRO A 292 19.71 -12.49 -11.30
C PRO A 292 21.05 -12.63 -12.02
N MET A 293 21.02 -13.31 -13.14
CA MET A 293 22.17 -13.54 -14.00
C MET A 293 21.90 -13.04 -15.43
N HIS A 294 22.97 -12.72 -16.15
CA HIS A 294 22.89 -12.42 -17.57
C HIS A 294 23.88 -13.27 -18.36
N ALA A 295 23.57 -13.51 -19.62
CA ALA A 295 24.43 -14.22 -20.54
C ALA A 295 24.64 -13.40 -21.83
N TYR A 296 25.88 -13.20 -22.20
CA TYR A 296 26.28 -12.48 -23.43
C TYR A 296 26.86 -13.46 -24.44
N ASP A 297 26.61 -13.24 -25.71
CA ASP A 297 27.41 -13.84 -26.78
C ASP A 297 28.80 -13.18 -26.78
N LEU A 298 29.82 -13.93 -26.39
CA LEU A 298 31.20 -13.40 -26.19
C LEU A 298 31.80 -12.84 -27.48
N ASP A 299 31.41 -13.41 -28.63
CA ASP A 299 31.89 -12.94 -29.94
C ASP A 299 31.37 -11.55 -30.30
N THR A 300 30.31 -11.08 -29.65
CA THR A 300 29.74 -9.74 -29.81
C THR A 300 30.35 -8.69 -28.90
N ILE A 301 31.16 -9.11 -27.91
CA ILE A 301 31.80 -8.26 -26.91
C ILE A 301 33.12 -7.69 -27.45
N ALA A 302 33.11 -6.43 -27.83
CA ALA A 302 34.26 -5.76 -28.42
C ALA A 302 35.45 -5.71 -27.45
N GLY A 303 36.62 -6.11 -27.95
CA GLY A 303 37.88 -6.11 -27.19
C GLY A 303 37.95 -7.16 -26.08
N HIS A 304 37.02 -8.11 -26.03
CA HIS A 304 36.94 -9.13 -25.00
C HIS A 304 37.07 -8.54 -23.57
N GLN A 305 36.30 -7.49 -23.30
CA GLN A 305 36.32 -6.82 -22.01
C GLN A 305 34.93 -6.32 -21.62
N ILE A 306 34.68 -6.34 -20.33
CA ILE A 306 33.51 -5.71 -19.71
C ILE A 306 33.98 -4.52 -18.90
N ILE A 307 33.29 -3.38 -19.06
CA ILE A 307 33.52 -2.15 -18.31
C ILE A 307 32.20 -1.74 -17.64
N VAL A 308 32.18 -1.77 -16.32
CA VAL A 308 30.99 -1.32 -15.55
C VAL A 308 31.21 0.14 -15.19
N ARG A 309 30.44 1.04 -15.81
CA ARG A 309 30.56 2.51 -15.65
C ARG A 309 29.21 3.20 -15.58
N ASN A 310 29.21 4.44 -15.13
CA ASN A 310 28.02 5.26 -15.29
C ASN A 310 27.78 5.62 -16.78
N ALA A 311 26.52 5.75 -17.16
CA ALA A 311 26.15 6.23 -18.47
C ALA A 311 26.65 7.67 -18.71
N HIS A 312 26.84 8.04 -19.96
CA HIS A 312 27.01 9.44 -20.33
C HIS A 312 25.64 10.12 -20.44
N LYS A 313 25.58 11.39 -20.12
CA LYS A 313 24.31 12.14 -20.21
C LYS A 313 23.79 12.15 -21.65
N GLY A 314 22.55 11.65 -21.84
CA GLY A 314 21.93 11.52 -23.16
C GLY A 314 22.40 10.31 -23.96
N GLU A 315 23.11 9.35 -23.32
CA GLU A 315 23.50 8.09 -23.95
C GLU A 315 22.26 7.28 -24.33
N LYS A 316 22.13 6.87 -25.59
CA LYS A 316 21.03 6.10 -26.11
C LYS A 316 21.39 4.63 -26.14
N PHE A 317 20.45 3.78 -25.75
CA PHE A 317 20.65 2.34 -25.69
C PHE A 317 19.37 1.59 -26.07
N VAL A 318 19.49 0.54 -26.89
CA VAL A 318 18.37 -0.33 -27.27
C VAL A 318 18.40 -1.58 -26.40
N THR A 319 17.36 -1.76 -25.61
CA THR A 319 17.18 -2.91 -24.72
C THR A 319 16.62 -4.13 -25.45
N LEU A 320 16.68 -5.33 -24.84
CA LEU A 320 16.20 -6.60 -25.40
C LEU A 320 14.73 -6.58 -25.85
N ASP A 321 13.91 -5.66 -25.35
CA ASP A 321 12.52 -5.43 -25.79
C ASP A 321 12.41 -4.58 -27.07
N GLY A 322 13.55 -4.24 -27.71
CA GLY A 322 13.62 -3.46 -28.96
C GLY A 322 13.34 -1.97 -28.78
N GLN A 323 13.29 -1.45 -27.55
CA GLN A 323 13.01 -0.03 -27.29
C GLN A 323 14.27 0.76 -27.06
N GLU A 324 14.40 1.91 -27.76
CA GLU A 324 15.47 2.88 -27.52
C GLU A 324 15.14 3.70 -26.26
N ARG A 325 16.11 3.78 -25.36
CA ARG A 325 16.01 4.52 -24.09
C ARG A 325 17.17 5.49 -23.94
N GLU A 326 16.89 6.68 -23.38
CA GLU A 326 17.89 7.69 -23.10
C GLU A 326 18.33 7.63 -21.63
N MET A 327 19.65 7.57 -21.41
CA MET A 327 20.26 7.46 -20.10
C MET A 327 20.78 8.80 -19.61
N ASP A 328 20.85 8.96 -18.30
CA ASP A 328 21.63 10.02 -17.67
C ASP A 328 22.81 9.43 -16.86
N ASP A 329 23.66 10.31 -16.36
CA ASP A 329 24.90 9.97 -15.66
C ASP A 329 24.70 9.27 -14.29
N SER A 330 23.46 9.12 -13.84
CA SER A 330 23.16 8.34 -12.62
C SER A 330 22.89 6.86 -12.87
N VAL A 331 22.65 6.47 -14.14
CA VAL A 331 22.36 5.09 -14.53
C VAL A 331 23.68 4.33 -14.70
N LEU A 332 23.76 3.13 -14.09
CA LEU A 332 24.90 2.25 -14.24
C LEU A 332 24.74 1.38 -15.49
N MET A 333 25.79 1.30 -16.31
CA MET A 333 25.80 0.56 -17.57
C MET A 333 26.86 -0.54 -17.54
N ILE A 334 26.57 -1.64 -18.19
CA ILE A 334 27.54 -2.65 -18.60
C ILE A 334 27.96 -2.33 -20.04
N CYS A 335 29.24 -2.15 -20.25
CA CYS A 335 29.80 -1.79 -21.55
C CYS A 335 30.86 -2.79 -21.95
N ASP A 336 31.11 -2.95 -23.25
CA ASP A 336 32.31 -3.59 -23.81
C ASP A 336 33.41 -2.56 -24.08
N GLY A 337 34.37 -2.88 -24.92
CA GLY A 337 35.47 -1.97 -25.33
C GLY A 337 35.03 -0.79 -26.18
N GLU A 338 33.85 -0.78 -26.74
CA GLU A 338 33.37 0.20 -27.70
C GLU A 338 31.99 0.81 -27.39
N LYS A 339 31.06 0.01 -26.82
CA LYS A 339 29.66 0.35 -26.69
C LYS A 339 29.05 -0.18 -25.38
N ALA A 340 27.86 0.32 -25.03
CA ALA A 340 27.02 -0.26 -23.98
C ALA A 340 26.38 -1.57 -24.46
N VAL A 341 26.34 -2.58 -23.58
CA VAL A 341 25.77 -3.91 -23.83
C VAL A 341 24.66 -4.28 -22.86
N GLY A 342 24.44 -3.47 -21.79
CA GLY A 342 23.36 -3.67 -20.84
C GLY A 342 23.16 -2.49 -19.90
N ILE A 343 21.94 -2.36 -19.37
CA ILE A 343 21.63 -1.50 -18.22
C ILE A 343 21.80 -2.38 -16.98
N ALA A 344 22.77 -2.07 -16.13
CA ALA A 344 23.14 -2.88 -14.98
C ALA A 344 21.94 -3.24 -14.11
N GLY A 345 21.72 -4.56 -13.90
CA GLY A 345 20.65 -5.08 -13.04
C GLY A 345 19.21 -4.81 -13.50
N ILE A 346 19.01 -4.30 -14.73
CA ILE A 346 17.68 -4.00 -15.28
C ILE A 346 17.43 -4.83 -16.53
N MET A 347 18.17 -4.61 -17.63
CA MET A 347 17.96 -5.38 -18.86
C MET A 347 19.21 -5.32 -19.76
N GLY A 348 19.53 -6.44 -20.40
CA GLY A 348 20.58 -6.53 -21.41
C GLY A 348 20.24 -5.79 -22.70
N GLY A 349 21.21 -5.68 -23.61
CA GLY A 349 21.07 -5.07 -24.91
C GLY A 349 20.72 -6.06 -26.01
N GLU A 350 19.97 -5.61 -27.00
CA GLU A 350 19.72 -6.35 -28.23
C GLU A 350 21.04 -6.72 -28.96
N ASN A 351 22.05 -5.88 -28.85
CA ASN A 351 23.35 -5.98 -29.52
C ASN A 351 24.32 -7.03 -28.96
N SER A 352 23.96 -7.71 -27.88
CA SER A 352 24.80 -8.72 -27.19
C SER A 352 24.01 -9.96 -26.74
N MET A 353 22.78 -10.10 -27.23
CA MET A 353 21.90 -11.20 -26.85
C MET A 353 22.39 -12.55 -27.37
N ILE A 354 22.11 -13.61 -26.66
CA ILE A 354 22.32 -14.98 -27.10
C ILE A 354 21.39 -15.28 -28.29
N THR A 355 21.98 -15.80 -29.37
CA THR A 355 21.24 -16.25 -30.54
C THR A 355 21.44 -17.75 -30.72
N ASP A 356 20.68 -18.38 -31.63
CA ASP A 356 20.80 -19.83 -31.93
C ASP A 356 22.18 -20.25 -32.47
N ASN A 357 23.00 -19.29 -32.88
CA ASN A 357 24.34 -19.51 -33.43
C ASN A 357 25.48 -19.28 -32.43
N VAL A 358 25.19 -18.99 -31.16
CA VAL A 358 26.21 -18.75 -30.14
C VAL A 358 27.15 -19.94 -30.01
N GLN A 359 28.45 -19.70 -30.00
CA GLN A 359 29.48 -20.71 -29.78
C GLN A 359 30.15 -20.58 -28.43
N THR A 360 30.35 -19.33 -27.96
CA THR A 360 30.98 -19.00 -26.70
C THR A 360 30.14 -17.93 -26.01
N MET A 361 29.79 -18.17 -24.76
CA MET A 361 29.03 -17.20 -23.96
C MET A 361 29.78 -16.81 -22.69
N LEU A 362 29.47 -15.60 -22.20
CA LEU A 362 29.91 -15.06 -20.95
C LEU A 362 28.73 -15.04 -19.97
N PHE A 363 28.79 -15.76 -18.86
CA PHE A 363 27.90 -15.56 -17.72
C PHE A 363 28.34 -14.38 -16.88
N GLU A 364 27.36 -13.58 -16.47
CA GLU A 364 27.47 -12.51 -15.48
C GLU A 364 26.65 -12.85 -14.24
N ALA A 365 27.27 -12.75 -13.07
CA ALA A 365 26.55 -12.61 -11.80
C ALA A 365 27.18 -11.46 -11.02
N ALA A 366 26.44 -10.39 -10.82
CA ALA A 366 26.96 -9.18 -10.19
C ALA A 366 26.06 -8.74 -9.03
N CYS A 367 26.61 -7.92 -8.15
CA CYS A 367 25.83 -7.21 -7.15
C CYS A 367 25.85 -5.71 -7.45
N PHE A 368 24.67 -5.09 -7.44
CA PHE A 368 24.51 -3.66 -7.72
C PHE A 368 23.83 -2.97 -6.53
N ASP A 369 24.09 -1.66 -6.36
CA ASP A 369 23.41 -0.85 -5.33
C ASP A 369 21.89 -0.81 -5.58
N GLY A 370 21.11 -1.38 -4.66
CA GLY A 370 19.67 -1.53 -4.82
C GLY A 370 18.93 -0.18 -4.93
N THR A 371 19.45 0.88 -4.29
CA THR A 371 18.87 2.22 -4.37
C THR A 371 19.06 2.81 -5.77
N ASN A 372 20.24 2.60 -6.35
CA ASN A 372 20.53 3.02 -7.73
C ASN A 372 19.65 2.26 -8.71
N ILE A 373 19.55 0.92 -8.61
CA ILE A 373 18.71 0.12 -9.49
C ILE A 373 17.26 0.57 -9.44
N ARG A 374 16.70 0.78 -8.25
CA ARG A 374 15.32 1.26 -8.07
C ARG A 374 15.09 2.62 -8.75
N LYS A 375 16.02 3.56 -8.56
CA LYS A 375 15.93 4.90 -9.17
C LYS A 375 16.07 4.83 -10.68
N SER A 376 17.04 4.05 -11.18
CA SER A 376 17.31 3.88 -12.61
C SER A 376 16.16 3.19 -13.32
N SER A 377 15.61 2.10 -12.77
CA SER A 377 14.43 1.39 -13.28
C SER A 377 13.22 2.33 -13.43
N LYS A 378 12.94 3.16 -12.40
CA LYS A 378 11.87 4.16 -12.47
C LYS A 378 12.15 5.23 -13.55
N LYS A 379 13.38 5.65 -13.69
CA LYS A 379 13.81 6.73 -14.61
C LYS A 379 13.70 6.30 -16.07
N VAL A 380 14.19 5.10 -16.39
CA VAL A 380 14.09 4.52 -17.74
C VAL A 380 12.69 3.93 -18.03
N GLY A 381 11.79 3.92 -17.04
CA GLY A 381 10.43 3.40 -17.20
C GLY A 381 10.36 1.89 -17.43
N LEU A 382 11.35 1.14 -16.96
CA LEU A 382 11.46 -0.29 -17.18
C LEU A 382 11.65 -1.04 -15.85
N ARG A 383 10.72 -1.92 -15.53
CA ARG A 383 10.79 -2.82 -14.39
C ARG A 383 10.83 -4.27 -14.89
N THR A 384 11.80 -5.03 -14.39
CA THR A 384 11.98 -6.46 -14.69
C THR A 384 12.05 -7.24 -13.38
N ASP A 385 11.96 -8.59 -13.44
CA ASP A 385 12.14 -9.45 -12.27
C ASP A 385 13.55 -9.28 -11.69
N ALA A 386 14.57 -9.16 -12.54
CA ALA A 386 15.93 -8.86 -12.12
C ALA A 386 16.02 -7.56 -11.33
N SER A 387 15.47 -6.44 -11.86
CA SER A 387 15.47 -5.16 -11.15
C SER A 387 14.68 -5.22 -9.84
N GLY A 388 13.62 -6.03 -9.80
CA GLY A 388 12.83 -6.30 -8.60
C GLY A 388 13.62 -6.99 -7.49
N LYS A 389 14.52 -7.92 -7.83
CA LYS A 389 15.42 -8.59 -6.87
C LYS A 389 16.59 -7.66 -6.47
N PHE A 390 17.27 -7.02 -7.42
CA PHE A 390 18.40 -6.12 -7.14
C PHE A 390 18.01 -4.91 -6.27
N GLU A 391 16.82 -4.32 -6.48
CA GLU A 391 16.37 -3.16 -5.67
C GLU A 391 16.24 -3.47 -4.17
N LYS A 392 16.24 -4.77 -3.78
CA LYS A 392 16.17 -5.21 -2.38
C LYS A 392 17.54 -5.22 -1.69
N GLY A 393 18.63 -5.13 -2.42
CA GLY A 393 19.98 -5.17 -1.88
C GLY A 393 20.49 -6.59 -1.69
N LEU A 394 20.83 -7.26 -2.80
CA LEU A 394 21.36 -8.63 -2.78
C LEU A 394 22.69 -8.74 -2.07
N ASP A 395 23.00 -9.93 -1.57
CA ASP A 395 24.28 -10.22 -0.96
C ASP A 395 25.39 -10.41 -2.01
N PRO A 396 26.47 -9.61 -2.00
CA PRO A 396 27.59 -9.80 -2.94
C PRO A 396 28.24 -11.18 -2.88
N ASN A 397 28.20 -11.85 -1.72
CA ASN A 397 28.80 -13.18 -1.56
C ASN A 397 28.02 -14.26 -2.33
N ASN A 398 26.72 -14.07 -2.51
CA ASN A 398 25.86 -15.01 -3.22
C ASN A 398 26.15 -15.10 -4.73
N ALA A 399 26.78 -14.08 -5.33
CA ALA A 399 27.08 -14.04 -6.76
C ALA A 399 28.00 -15.18 -7.23
N GLU A 400 28.97 -15.56 -6.40
CA GLU A 400 29.90 -16.67 -6.69
C GLU A 400 29.21 -18.02 -6.68
N ASP A 401 28.39 -18.31 -5.66
CA ASP A 401 27.65 -19.57 -5.56
C ASP A 401 26.66 -19.71 -6.73
N ALA A 402 25.97 -18.64 -7.05
CA ALA A 402 24.99 -18.62 -8.16
C ALA A 402 25.64 -18.87 -9.51
N ILE A 403 26.75 -18.20 -9.85
CA ILE A 403 27.40 -18.39 -11.14
C ILE A 403 28.05 -19.79 -11.27
N ASN A 404 28.60 -20.31 -10.17
CA ASN A 404 29.13 -21.66 -10.14
C ASN A 404 28.01 -22.70 -10.27
N ARG A 405 26.84 -22.47 -9.66
CA ARG A 405 25.64 -23.32 -9.85
C ARG A 405 25.18 -23.32 -11.32
N ALA A 406 25.15 -22.18 -11.98
CA ALA A 406 24.81 -22.11 -13.39
C ALA A 406 25.79 -22.92 -14.25
N CYS A 407 27.08 -22.82 -13.99
CA CYS A 407 28.10 -23.59 -14.67
C CYS A 407 27.96 -25.09 -14.40
N GLN A 408 27.68 -25.51 -13.18
CA GLN A 408 27.38 -26.91 -12.86
C GLN A 408 26.19 -27.44 -13.68
N LEU A 409 25.12 -26.67 -13.78
CA LEU A 409 23.95 -27.04 -14.56
C LEU A 409 24.28 -27.16 -16.07
N ILE A 410 25.14 -26.31 -16.62
CA ILE A 410 25.65 -26.44 -17.99
C ILE A 410 26.38 -27.78 -18.16
N GLU A 411 27.26 -28.17 -17.24
CA GLU A 411 28.00 -29.42 -17.29
C GLU A 411 27.06 -30.62 -17.13
N GLU A 412 26.17 -30.62 -16.17
CA GLU A 412 25.17 -31.68 -15.93
C GLU A 412 24.27 -31.95 -17.12
N MET A 413 23.89 -30.90 -17.85
CA MET A 413 23.05 -31.01 -19.04
C MET A 413 23.84 -31.29 -20.33
N GLY A 414 25.18 -31.22 -20.31
CA GLY A 414 26.00 -31.27 -21.52
C GLY A 414 25.72 -30.13 -22.49
N ALA A 415 25.27 -29.00 -22.01
CA ALA A 415 24.86 -27.80 -22.76
C ALA A 415 26.05 -26.98 -23.27
N GLY A 416 27.25 -27.26 -22.79
CA GLY A 416 28.50 -26.56 -23.15
C GLY A 416 29.67 -27.06 -22.31
N GLU A 417 30.80 -26.46 -22.54
CA GLU A 417 32.09 -26.74 -21.85
C GLU A 417 32.49 -25.50 -21.03
N VAL A 418 32.53 -25.63 -19.73
CA VAL A 418 32.89 -24.52 -18.83
C VAL A 418 34.42 -24.31 -18.85
N VAL A 419 34.86 -23.07 -19.06
CA VAL A 419 36.27 -22.67 -19.01
C VAL A 419 36.69 -22.54 -17.54
N GLY A 420 37.91 -22.99 -17.22
CA GLY A 420 38.44 -22.97 -15.84
C GLY A 420 38.62 -21.56 -15.29
N GLY A 421 38.47 -21.45 -14.00
CA GLY A 421 38.57 -20.19 -13.26
C GLY A 421 37.33 -19.32 -13.34
N MET A 422 37.40 -18.16 -12.69
CA MET A 422 36.35 -17.12 -12.64
C MET A 422 37.05 -15.76 -12.56
N VAL A 423 36.62 -14.81 -13.37
CA VAL A 423 36.98 -13.40 -13.14
C VAL A 423 36.09 -12.89 -12.01
N ASP A 424 36.67 -12.47 -10.92
CA ASP A 424 36.00 -11.95 -9.72
C ASP A 424 36.58 -10.58 -9.35
N VAL A 425 35.80 -9.54 -9.60
CA VAL A 425 36.13 -8.16 -9.18
C VAL A 425 35.32 -7.82 -7.95
N TYR A 426 35.89 -8.08 -6.76
CA TYR A 426 35.24 -7.83 -5.47
C TYR A 426 35.91 -6.69 -4.72
N SER A 427 35.45 -5.47 -4.98
CA SER A 427 36.07 -4.24 -4.47
C SER A 427 35.78 -3.94 -3.03
N LYS A 428 34.58 -4.30 -2.54
CA LYS A 428 34.12 -4.03 -1.19
C LYS A 428 33.58 -5.32 -0.59
N LYS A 429 34.49 -6.11 -0.01
CA LYS A 429 34.11 -7.35 0.66
C LYS A 429 33.14 -7.07 1.79
N LYS A 430 32.00 -7.78 1.78
CA LYS A 430 31.03 -7.79 2.86
C LYS A 430 31.39 -8.93 3.83
N GLU A 431 31.64 -8.55 5.05
CA GLU A 431 31.98 -9.50 6.11
C GLU A 431 30.73 -9.81 6.96
N PRO A 432 30.66 -11.02 7.58
CA PRO A 432 29.61 -11.35 8.55
C PRO A 432 29.57 -10.36 9.72
N VAL A 433 28.38 -10.08 10.21
CA VAL A 433 28.15 -9.14 11.31
C VAL A 433 28.25 -9.90 12.64
N ARG A 434 29.04 -9.38 13.58
CA ARG A 434 29.13 -9.90 14.94
C ARG A 434 28.21 -9.11 15.87
N VAL A 435 27.25 -9.78 16.49
CA VAL A 435 26.26 -9.17 17.37
C VAL A 435 26.47 -9.69 18.79
N PRO A 436 26.72 -8.81 19.78
CA PRO A 436 26.84 -9.24 21.18
C PRO A 436 25.57 -10.00 21.63
N PHE A 437 25.77 -11.17 22.24
CA PHE A 437 24.70 -12.04 22.70
C PHE A 437 24.62 -12.04 24.24
N ASP A 438 23.41 -11.89 24.76
CA ASP A 438 23.12 -11.88 26.19
C ASP A 438 21.69 -12.47 26.40
N ALA A 439 21.64 -13.71 26.84
CA ALA A 439 20.40 -14.45 27.01
C ALA A 439 19.45 -13.81 28.03
N ASP A 440 20.00 -13.19 29.11
CA ASP A 440 19.20 -12.54 30.13
C ASP A 440 18.52 -11.28 29.59
N LYS A 441 19.21 -10.51 28.73
CA LYS A 441 18.61 -9.35 28.07
C LYS A 441 17.53 -9.74 27.07
N ILE A 442 17.74 -10.82 26.32
CA ILE A 442 16.73 -11.35 25.40
C ILE A 442 15.49 -11.80 26.17
N ASN A 443 15.67 -12.58 27.24
CA ASN A 443 14.58 -12.99 28.11
C ASN A 443 13.85 -11.80 28.76
N ALA A 444 14.58 -10.79 29.20
CA ALA A 444 13.98 -9.56 29.75
C ALA A 444 13.16 -8.80 28.71
N LEU A 445 13.63 -8.75 27.45
CA LEU A 445 12.91 -8.10 26.35
C LEU A 445 11.63 -8.87 25.98
N LEU A 446 11.70 -10.21 25.93
CA LEU A 446 10.57 -11.06 25.54
C LEU A 446 9.60 -11.36 26.68
N GLY A 447 10.02 -11.16 27.92
CA GLY A 447 9.25 -11.59 29.11
C GLY A 447 9.24 -13.10 29.31
N THR A 448 10.33 -13.79 28.96
CA THR A 448 10.48 -15.25 28.95
C THR A 448 11.62 -15.71 29.88
N ASN A 449 11.78 -17.03 29.99
CA ASN A 449 12.91 -17.69 30.67
C ASN A 449 13.46 -18.82 29.78
N ILE A 450 13.76 -18.52 28.53
CA ILE A 450 14.29 -19.49 27.56
C ILE A 450 15.76 -19.77 27.92
N PRO A 451 16.18 -21.05 28.01
CA PRO A 451 17.60 -21.40 28.26
C PRO A 451 18.49 -20.91 27.12
N GLU A 452 19.71 -20.47 27.48
CA GLU A 452 20.73 -20.01 26.52
C GLU A 452 21.02 -21.05 25.43
N GLU A 453 21.13 -22.32 25.81
CA GLU A 453 21.36 -23.45 24.90
C GLU A 453 20.25 -23.60 23.84
N ASP A 454 19.02 -23.29 24.19
CA ASP A 454 17.91 -23.37 23.23
C ASP A 454 17.90 -22.18 22.27
N MET A 455 18.30 -20.99 22.75
CA MET A 455 18.46 -19.82 21.86
C MET A 455 19.59 -20.09 20.84
N ILE A 456 20.70 -20.65 21.25
CA ILE A 456 21.82 -21.02 20.36
C ILE A 456 21.33 -22.02 19.28
N LYS A 457 20.55 -23.03 19.65
CA LYS A 457 19.98 -23.99 18.71
C LYS A 457 19.04 -23.32 17.67
N TYR A 458 18.34 -22.27 18.07
CA TYR A 458 17.51 -21.51 17.11
C TYR A 458 18.39 -20.76 16.09
N PHE A 459 19.50 -20.17 16.55
CA PHE A 459 20.45 -19.50 15.68
C PHE A 459 21.12 -20.46 14.68
N GLU A 460 21.60 -21.59 15.15
CA GLU A 460 22.25 -22.60 14.30
C GLU A 460 21.37 -23.10 13.16
N LYS A 461 20.02 -23.19 13.37
CA LYS A 461 19.07 -23.62 12.34
C LYS A 461 18.92 -22.67 11.15
N ILE A 462 19.34 -21.43 11.30
CA ILE A 462 19.29 -20.40 10.28
C ILE A 462 20.67 -19.89 9.89
N ASP A 463 21.67 -20.76 10.05
CA ASP A 463 23.07 -20.53 9.70
C ASP A 463 23.73 -19.36 10.45
N LEU A 464 23.28 -19.01 11.67
CA LEU A 464 23.99 -18.11 12.55
C LEU A 464 24.96 -18.92 13.44
N GLU A 465 26.21 -18.51 13.51
CA GLU A 465 27.23 -19.14 14.34
C GLU A 465 27.31 -18.46 15.72
N TYR A 466 27.55 -19.24 16.77
CA TYR A 466 27.76 -18.70 18.10
C TYR A 466 29.26 -18.83 18.51
N ASP A 467 29.88 -17.69 18.75
CA ASP A 467 31.26 -17.59 19.31
C ASP A 467 31.16 -17.54 20.84
N ALA A 468 31.41 -18.68 21.48
CA ALA A 468 31.30 -18.80 22.93
C ALA A 468 32.38 -18.02 23.69
N GLU A 469 33.57 -17.77 23.09
CA GLU A 469 34.65 -17.01 23.73
C GLU A 469 34.35 -15.52 23.73
N ALA A 470 33.90 -15.00 22.59
CA ALA A 470 33.51 -13.59 22.44
C ALA A 470 32.11 -13.29 22.99
N LYS A 471 31.26 -14.29 23.20
CA LYS A 471 29.82 -14.17 23.46
C LYS A 471 29.12 -13.33 22.40
N GLU A 472 29.34 -13.70 21.16
CA GLU A 472 28.74 -13.04 20.00
C GLU A 472 28.05 -14.04 19.10
N VAL A 473 26.98 -13.61 18.44
CA VAL A 473 26.38 -14.33 17.33
C VAL A 473 26.88 -13.72 16.03
N ILE A 474 27.38 -14.57 15.13
CA ILE A 474 27.90 -14.19 13.83
C ILE A 474 26.79 -14.38 12.81
N ALA A 475 26.26 -13.29 12.32
CA ALA A 475 25.22 -13.28 11.30
C ALA A 475 25.87 -13.36 9.91
N PRO A 476 25.45 -14.33 9.05
CA PRO A 476 25.96 -14.44 7.69
C PRO A 476 25.56 -13.22 6.86
N THR A 477 26.28 -12.97 5.78
CA THR A 477 26.17 -11.75 5.00
C THR A 477 24.82 -11.59 4.29
N PHE A 478 24.08 -12.69 4.05
CA PHE A 478 22.74 -12.64 3.49
C PHE A 478 21.67 -12.14 4.50
N ARG A 479 21.97 -12.17 5.84
CA ARG A 479 21.12 -11.65 6.91
C ARG A 479 21.56 -10.23 7.30
N HIS A 480 21.40 -9.28 6.40
CA HIS A 480 21.80 -7.89 6.64
C HIS A 480 20.82 -7.11 7.56
N ASP A 481 19.76 -7.74 8.01
CA ASP A 481 18.80 -7.26 9.00
C ASP A 481 19.28 -7.47 10.45
N LEU A 482 20.29 -8.36 10.69
CA LEU A 482 20.77 -8.71 12.01
C LEU A 482 22.03 -7.91 12.38
N PHE A 483 21.90 -6.91 13.26
CA PHE A 483 23.03 -6.08 13.69
C PHE A 483 22.98 -5.63 15.15
N ARG A 484 21.95 -6.01 15.91
CA ARG A 484 21.78 -5.66 17.33
C ARG A 484 21.02 -6.76 18.08
N ILE A 485 21.12 -6.74 19.42
CA ILE A 485 20.49 -7.74 20.28
C ILE A 485 18.96 -7.86 20.11
N ALA A 486 18.30 -6.77 19.77
CA ALA A 486 16.85 -6.81 19.51
C ALA A 486 16.50 -7.67 18.29
N ASP A 487 17.38 -7.69 17.28
CA ASP A 487 17.20 -8.52 16.08
C ASP A 487 17.41 -10.01 16.44
N LEU A 488 18.37 -10.32 17.32
CA LEU A 488 18.53 -11.69 17.86
C LEU A 488 17.34 -12.11 18.71
N ALA A 489 16.75 -11.19 19.48
CA ALA A 489 15.55 -11.46 20.25
C ALA A 489 14.35 -11.79 19.35
N GLU A 490 14.21 -11.16 18.18
CA GLU A 490 13.21 -11.49 17.18
C GLU A 490 13.38 -12.93 16.67
N GLU A 491 14.62 -13.33 16.34
CA GLU A 491 14.91 -14.70 15.90
C GLU A 491 14.54 -15.74 16.97
N VAL A 492 14.87 -15.46 18.23
CA VAL A 492 14.45 -16.31 19.34
C VAL A 492 12.93 -16.38 19.48
N ALA A 493 12.24 -15.22 19.43
CA ALA A 493 10.79 -15.13 19.62
C ALA A 493 10.03 -15.93 18.56
N ARG A 494 10.41 -15.80 17.28
CA ARG A 494 9.71 -16.43 16.17
C ARG A 494 9.83 -17.96 16.16
N PHE A 495 10.99 -18.53 16.59
CA PHE A 495 11.17 -19.99 16.70
C PHE A 495 10.73 -20.57 18.04
N TYR A 496 10.76 -19.78 19.11
CA TYR A 496 10.09 -20.14 20.36
C TYR A 496 8.55 -20.21 20.17
N GLY A 497 8.04 -19.35 19.33
CA GLY A 497 6.61 -19.16 19.00
C GLY A 497 5.99 -18.04 19.81
N TYR A 498 5.43 -17.05 19.13
CA TYR A 498 4.81 -15.89 19.76
C TYR A 498 3.65 -16.28 20.71
N ASP A 499 2.91 -17.36 20.39
CA ASP A 499 1.82 -17.87 21.22
C ASP A 499 2.31 -18.45 22.57
N ASN A 500 3.59 -18.79 22.68
CA ASN A 500 4.20 -19.26 23.91
C ASN A 500 4.72 -18.11 24.80
N ILE A 501 4.76 -16.87 24.31
CA ILE A 501 5.18 -15.71 25.07
C ILE A 501 4.03 -15.26 25.97
N PRO A 502 4.22 -15.22 27.32
CA PRO A 502 3.16 -14.87 28.22
C PRO A 502 2.74 -13.40 28.10
N THR A 503 1.45 -13.14 28.23
CA THR A 503 0.95 -11.77 28.32
C THR A 503 1.31 -11.20 29.70
N THR A 504 2.03 -10.07 29.71
CA THR A 504 2.42 -9.35 30.92
C THR A 504 1.78 -7.98 30.98
N LEU A 505 1.59 -7.45 32.19
CA LEU A 505 1.19 -6.08 32.37
C LEU A 505 2.41 -5.15 32.14
N PRO A 506 2.23 -4.01 31.47
CA PRO A 506 3.30 -3.02 31.37
C PRO A 506 3.69 -2.50 32.76
N THR A 507 4.98 -2.40 33.00
CA THR A 507 5.54 -1.82 34.24
C THR A 507 6.21 -0.48 33.92
N GLY A 508 6.02 0.49 34.79
CA GLY A 508 6.62 1.81 34.63
C GLY A 508 6.31 2.71 35.82
N GLU A 509 6.98 3.84 35.89
CA GLU A 509 6.64 4.85 36.87
C GLU A 509 5.26 5.41 36.60
N ALA A 510 4.45 5.48 37.66
CA ALA A 510 3.14 6.10 37.56
C ALA A 510 3.30 7.61 37.38
N THR A 511 2.90 8.12 36.23
CA THR A 511 2.88 9.57 35.95
C THR A 511 1.46 10.08 35.87
N THR A 512 1.26 11.33 36.27
CA THR A 512 -0.04 11.97 36.10
C THR A 512 -0.23 12.32 34.63
N GLY A 513 -1.02 11.51 33.92
CA GLY A 513 -1.43 11.79 32.57
C GLY A 513 -2.35 13.01 32.53
N LYS A 514 -2.10 13.96 31.63
CA LYS A 514 -2.98 15.12 31.40
C LYS A 514 -2.91 15.53 29.93
N LEU A 515 -4.01 16.09 29.46
CA LEU A 515 -4.02 16.73 28.15
C LEU A 515 -3.17 17.99 28.16
N SER A 516 -2.48 18.29 27.07
CA SER A 516 -1.90 19.61 26.86
C SER A 516 -3.01 20.66 26.78
N PHE A 517 -2.67 21.92 27.01
CA PHE A 517 -3.65 23.02 26.97
C PHE A 517 -4.42 23.03 25.62
N LYS A 518 -3.70 22.91 24.51
CA LYS A 518 -4.28 22.80 23.17
C LYS A 518 -5.29 21.65 23.06
N LEU A 519 -4.90 20.44 23.43
CA LEU A 519 -5.78 19.25 23.38
C LEU A 519 -7.01 19.40 24.29
N ARG A 520 -6.87 20.08 25.43
CA ARG A 520 -7.99 20.38 26.30
C ARG A 520 -8.99 21.34 25.67
N VAL A 521 -8.52 22.38 24.96
CA VAL A 521 -9.39 23.29 24.19
C VAL A 521 -10.13 22.53 23.07
N GLU A 522 -9.42 21.68 22.34
CA GLU A 522 -10.00 20.83 21.29
C GLU A 522 -11.04 19.84 21.85
N GLU A 523 -10.78 19.26 23.02
CA GLU A 523 -11.73 18.37 23.69
C GLU A 523 -13.00 19.12 24.10
N VAL A 524 -12.87 20.36 24.61
CA VAL A 524 -14.05 21.21 24.89
C VAL A 524 -14.85 21.48 23.62
N ALA A 525 -14.19 21.75 22.48
CA ALA A 525 -14.89 21.97 21.22
C ALA A 525 -15.70 20.73 20.80
N ARG A 526 -15.11 19.53 20.90
CA ARG A 526 -15.83 18.25 20.63
C ARG A 526 -17.03 18.08 21.56
N ASN A 527 -16.80 18.18 22.86
CA ASN A 527 -17.85 17.97 23.85
C ASN A 527 -19.02 18.95 23.65
N ILE A 528 -18.75 20.22 23.38
CA ILE A 528 -19.80 21.20 23.13
C ILE A 528 -20.58 20.90 21.85
N ALA A 529 -19.91 20.55 20.76
CA ALA A 529 -20.59 20.15 19.54
C ALA A 529 -21.50 18.95 19.79
N GLU A 530 -21.02 17.92 20.46
CA GLU A 530 -21.78 16.70 20.78
C GLU A 530 -22.97 16.99 21.70
N PHE A 531 -22.80 17.79 22.76
CA PHE A 531 -23.88 18.20 23.65
C PHE A 531 -24.94 19.05 22.95
N CYS A 532 -24.56 19.81 21.91
CA CYS A 532 -25.48 20.56 21.06
C CYS A 532 -26.07 19.71 19.93
N GLY A 533 -25.86 18.40 19.93
CA GLY A 533 -26.46 17.45 18.99
C GLY A 533 -25.75 17.31 17.65
N PHE A 534 -24.49 17.70 17.56
CA PHE A 534 -23.67 17.51 16.36
C PHE A 534 -22.96 16.15 16.42
N SER A 535 -22.80 15.52 15.26
CA SER A 535 -21.99 14.32 15.08
C SER A 535 -20.66 14.68 14.43
N GLN A 536 -19.58 14.01 14.84
CA GLN A 536 -18.27 14.23 14.25
C GLN A 536 -18.19 13.69 12.82
N GLY A 537 -17.69 14.51 11.91
CA GLY A 537 -17.26 14.14 10.58
C GLY A 537 -15.73 14.22 10.46
N MET A 538 -15.16 13.38 9.64
CA MET A 538 -13.75 13.45 9.21
C MET A 538 -13.71 13.39 7.70
N THR A 539 -13.20 14.45 7.08
CA THR A 539 -13.13 14.54 5.62
C THR A 539 -11.68 14.56 5.14
N TYR A 540 -11.48 14.26 3.85
CA TYR A 540 -10.14 14.25 3.29
C TYR A 540 -9.50 15.63 3.27
N SER A 541 -8.19 15.67 3.50
CA SER A 541 -7.37 16.88 3.36
C SER A 541 -7.02 17.20 1.90
N PHE A 542 -7.29 16.28 0.99
CA PHE A 542 -7.09 16.44 -0.45
C PHE A 542 -8.40 16.76 -1.13
N GLU A 543 -8.37 17.70 -2.08
CA GLU A 543 -9.56 18.10 -2.81
C GLU A 543 -9.24 18.51 -4.26
N SER A 544 -10.29 18.77 -5.04
CA SER A 544 -10.18 19.29 -6.39
C SER A 544 -10.00 20.81 -6.40
N PRO A 545 -9.16 21.38 -7.27
CA PRO A 545 -9.12 22.84 -7.47
C PRO A 545 -10.48 23.45 -7.89
N LYS A 546 -11.41 22.66 -8.41
CA LYS A 546 -12.79 23.09 -8.74
C LYS A 546 -13.60 23.51 -7.52
N VAL A 547 -13.17 23.16 -6.31
CA VAL A 547 -13.80 23.55 -5.05
C VAL A 547 -13.89 25.06 -4.91
N PHE A 548 -12.87 25.78 -5.33
CA PHE A 548 -12.85 27.24 -5.24
C PHE A 548 -13.94 27.89 -6.09
N ASP A 549 -14.25 27.33 -7.26
CA ASP A 549 -15.36 27.81 -8.09
C ASP A 549 -16.72 27.42 -7.49
N LYS A 550 -16.83 26.20 -6.90
CA LYS A 550 -18.05 25.79 -6.19
C LYS A 550 -18.39 26.70 -5.01
N LEU A 551 -17.36 27.23 -4.33
CA LEU A 551 -17.49 28.18 -3.23
C LEU A 551 -17.63 29.65 -3.69
N LEU A 552 -17.74 29.89 -4.99
CA LEU A 552 -17.86 31.24 -5.61
C LEU A 552 -16.72 32.19 -5.22
N LEU A 553 -15.51 31.65 -4.95
CA LEU A 553 -14.37 32.51 -4.59
C LEU A 553 -13.90 33.34 -5.77
N ASP A 554 -13.53 34.57 -5.53
CA ASP A 554 -12.94 35.45 -6.53
C ASP A 554 -11.61 34.86 -7.05
N LYS A 555 -11.20 35.24 -8.26
CA LYS A 555 -10.00 34.68 -8.92
C LYS A 555 -8.72 34.93 -8.14
N ASP A 556 -8.65 36.02 -7.40
CA ASP A 556 -7.53 36.49 -6.60
C ASP A 556 -7.69 36.18 -5.10
N ASP A 557 -8.74 35.41 -4.72
CA ASP A 557 -8.93 35.02 -3.32
C ASP A 557 -7.74 34.19 -2.81
N PRO A 558 -7.16 34.55 -1.66
CA PRO A 558 -6.03 33.82 -1.05
C PRO A 558 -6.28 32.32 -0.85
N MET A 559 -7.52 31.89 -0.62
CA MET A 559 -7.86 30.49 -0.48
C MET A 559 -7.60 29.64 -1.74
N ARG A 560 -7.47 30.29 -2.93
CA ARG A 560 -7.10 29.61 -4.16
C ARG A 560 -5.61 29.22 -4.24
N GLN A 561 -4.78 29.77 -3.35
CA GLN A 561 -3.37 29.41 -3.27
C GLN A 561 -3.22 28.07 -2.55
N ALA A 562 -3.52 26.99 -3.23
CA ALA A 562 -3.47 25.64 -2.70
C ALA A 562 -2.18 24.91 -3.12
N ILE A 563 -1.68 24.08 -2.23
CA ILE A 563 -0.51 23.24 -2.47
C ILE A 563 -0.90 22.10 -3.40
N GLN A 564 -0.19 21.93 -4.51
CA GLN A 564 -0.40 20.82 -5.43
C GLN A 564 0.29 19.55 -4.96
N ILE A 565 -0.41 18.43 -5.06
CA ILE A 565 0.14 17.08 -4.79
C ILE A 565 0.94 16.63 -6.03
N MET A 566 2.15 16.17 -5.83
CA MET A 566 3.06 15.77 -6.91
C MET A 566 2.56 14.54 -7.68
N ASN A 567 1.93 13.60 -6.99
CA ASN A 567 1.43 12.33 -7.52
C ASN A 567 -0.01 12.06 -7.05
N PRO A 568 -0.99 12.88 -7.45
CA PRO A 568 -2.37 12.78 -6.97
C PRO A 568 -3.05 11.50 -7.48
N LEU A 569 -4.03 11.02 -6.74
CA LEU A 569 -4.92 9.91 -7.15
C LEU A 569 -5.85 10.27 -8.32
N GLY A 570 -5.88 11.54 -8.71
CA GLY A 570 -6.69 12.11 -9.75
C GLY A 570 -6.93 13.58 -9.50
N GLU A 571 -7.60 14.29 -10.43
CA GLU A 571 -7.88 15.73 -10.30
C GLU A 571 -8.68 16.06 -9.02
N ASP A 572 -9.58 15.16 -8.61
CA ASP A 572 -10.44 15.36 -7.44
C ASP A 572 -9.68 15.35 -6.10
N TYR A 573 -8.41 14.93 -6.11
CA TYR A 573 -7.53 14.85 -4.93
C TYR A 573 -6.16 15.48 -5.21
N SER A 574 -6.12 16.53 -6.02
CA SER A 574 -4.87 17.08 -6.55
C SER A 574 -4.28 18.24 -5.76
N VAL A 575 -5.04 18.83 -4.83
CA VAL A 575 -4.57 19.93 -3.99
C VAL A 575 -4.88 19.67 -2.52
N MET A 576 -4.06 20.28 -1.63
CA MET A 576 -4.34 20.33 -0.20
C MET A 576 -5.43 21.37 0.08
N ARG A 577 -6.38 21.05 0.97
CA ARG A 577 -7.46 21.96 1.34
C ARG A 577 -6.96 23.22 2.05
N THR A 578 -7.47 24.37 1.66
CA THR A 578 -7.26 25.67 2.32
C THR A 578 -8.44 26.10 3.19
N THR A 579 -9.52 25.35 3.17
CA THR A 579 -10.69 25.45 4.04
C THR A 579 -11.31 24.08 4.25
N SER A 580 -11.95 23.84 5.38
CA SER A 580 -12.70 22.62 5.68
C SER A 580 -14.15 22.61 5.14
N LEU A 581 -14.61 23.72 4.55
CA LEU A 581 -15.98 23.89 4.09
C LEU A 581 -16.43 22.90 3.03
N ASN A 582 -15.55 22.60 2.06
CA ASN A 582 -15.91 21.68 0.98
C ASN A 582 -16.28 20.29 1.52
N GLY A 583 -15.45 19.77 2.45
CA GLY A 583 -15.72 18.49 3.11
C GLY A 583 -17.04 18.51 3.89
N MET A 584 -17.27 19.59 4.64
CA MET A 584 -18.50 19.80 5.40
C MET A 584 -19.74 19.87 4.48
N LEU A 585 -19.73 20.71 3.45
CA LEU A 585 -20.84 20.85 2.51
C LEU A 585 -21.13 19.56 1.73
N THR A 586 -20.07 18.85 1.33
CA THR A 586 -20.20 17.53 0.69
C THR A 586 -20.85 16.51 1.64
N SER A 587 -20.49 16.54 2.91
CA SER A 587 -21.07 15.65 3.93
C SER A 587 -22.55 15.98 4.19
N LEU A 588 -22.89 17.25 4.29
CA LEU A 588 -24.29 17.71 4.39
C LEU A 588 -25.10 17.29 3.14
N ALA A 589 -24.57 17.51 1.94
CA ALA A 589 -25.20 17.10 0.68
C ALA A 589 -25.41 15.59 0.60
N THR A 590 -24.44 14.80 1.02
CA THR A 590 -24.54 13.33 1.08
C THR A 590 -25.71 12.89 1.97
N ASN A 591 -25.84 13.52 3.15
CA ASN A 591 -26.93 13.25 4.07
C ASN A 591 -28.29 13.71 3.51
N TYR A 592 -28.32 14.89 2.88
CA TYR A 592 -29.53 15.41 2.24
C TYR A 592 -30.03 14.45 1.14
N ASN A 593 -29.14 14.00 0.26
CA ASN A 593 -29.47 13.05 -0.81
C ASN A 593 -29.93 11.68 -0.26
N ARG A 594 -29.51 11.31 0.94
CA ARG A 594 -30.01 10.13 1.68
C ARG A 594 -31.33 10.39 2.45
N ARG A 595 -31.92 11.57 2.29
CA ARG A 595 -33.17 11.98 2.91
C ARG A 595 -33.16 12.07 4.42
N ASN A 596 -31.99 12.31 5.02
CA ASN A 596 -31.88 12.65 6.44
C ASN A 596 -32.45 14.08 6.60
N LYS A 597 -33.45 14.26 7.50
CA LYS A 597 -34.19 15.53 7.59
C LYS A 597 -33.45 16.61 8.39
N ASN A 598 -32.88 16.23 9.52
CA ASN A 598 -32.18 17.13 10.43
C ASN A 598 -30.76 16.64 10.60
N VAL A 599 -29.78 17.43 10.17
CA VAL A 599 -28.36 17.03 10.19
C VAL A 599 -27.54 18.13 10.83
N ARG A 600 -26.70 17.73 11.78
CA ARG A 600 -25.72 18.58 12.46
C ARG A 600 -24.40 17.86 12.51
N LEU A 601 -23.40 18.41 11.84
CA LEU A 601 -22.06 17.82 11.74
C LEU A 601 -21.00 18.81 12.20
N TYR A 602 -19.95 18.30 12.82
CA TYR A 602 -18.75 19.08 13.13
C TYR A 602 -17.48 18.36 12.70
N GLU A 603 -16.44 19.12 12.42
CA GLU A 603 -15.10 18.62 12.14
C GLU A 603 -14.05 19.49 12.84
N LEU A 604 -13.08 18.85 13.48
CA LEU A 604 -11.81 19.43 13.86
C LEU A 604 -10.75 18.95 12.88
N GLY A 605 -10.40 19.76 11.91
CA GLY A 605 -9.56 19.37 10.80
C GLY A 605 -8.53 20.44 10.42
N ASN A 606 -7.34 19.97 10.03
CA ASN A 606 -6.29 20.88 9.56
C ASN A 606 -6.58 21.36 8.14
N ILE A 607 -6.24 22.60 7.88
CA ILE A 607 -6.06 23.22 6.57
C ILE A 607 -4.58 23.54 6.37
N TYR A 608 -4.18 23.77 5.11
CA TYR A 608 -2.76 23.88 4.73
C TYR A 608 -2.55 25.15 3.93
N LEU A 609 -2.00 26.17 4.56
CA LEU A 609 -1.80 27.47 3.94
C LEU A 609 -0.32 27.64 3.53
N PRO A 610 -0.02 27.72 2.23
CA PRO A 610 1.34 27.90 1.78
C PRO A 610 1.83 29.31 2.13
N LYS A 611 3.08 29.44 2.58
CA LYS A 611 3.70 30.75 2.77
C LYS A 611 4.22 31.32 1.43
N ALA A 612 4.57 30.43 0.51
CA ALA A 612 4.94 30.75 -0.87
C ALA A 612 4.67 29.55 -1.77
N LEU A 613 4.44 29.79 -3.04
CA LEU A 613 4.32 28.75 -4.08
C LEU A 613 5.34 29.05 -5.21
N PRO A 614 6.14 28.07 -5.68
CA PRO A 614 6.26 26.70 -5.15
C PRO A 614 6.79 26.68 -3.71
N LEU A 615 6.47 25.59 -2.97
CA LEU A 615 6.88 25.48 -1.57
C LEU A 615 8.40 25.50 -1.40
N THR A 616 8.89 26.37 -0.50
CA THR A 616 10.29 26.42 -0.05
C THR A 616 10.45 26.01 1.41
N GLU A 617 9.36 25.96 2.16
CA GLU A 617 9.28 25.54 3.55
C GLU A 617 7.91 24.88 3.82
N LEU A 618 7.75 24.27 4.99
CA LEU A 618 6.48 23.66 5.39
C LEU A 618 5.36 24.71 5.48
N PRO A 619 4.14 24.37 5.05
CA PRO A 619 2.99 25.28 5.14
C PRO A 619 2.58 25.53 6.59
N ASP A 620 1.74 26.55 6.80
CA ASP A 620 1.00 26.71 8.07
C ASP A 620 -0.12 25.67 8.11
N GLU A 621 0.04 24.67 8.99
CA GLU A 621 -0.96 23.64 9.27
C GLU A 621 -1.86 24.13 10.41
N ARG A 622 -3.02 24.58 10.05
CA ARG A 622 -3.92 25.32 10.94
C ARG A 622 -5.21 24.53 11.16
N MET A 623 -5.53 24.21 12.40
CA MET A 623 -6.78 23.53 12.74
C MET A 623 -7.98 24.46 12.68
N GLN A 624 -9.03 24.04 12.00
CA GLN A 624 -10.34 24.66 12.01
C GLN A 624 -11.35 23.80 12.77
N PHE A 625 -12.19 24.44 13.59
CA PHE A 625 -13.40 23.85 14.12
C PHE A 625 -14.55 24.30 13.23
N THR A 626 -15.07 23.38 12.44
CA THR A 626 -16.11 23.62 11.43
C THR A 626 -17.39 22.94 11.86
N LEU A 627 -18.46 23.71 11.91
CA LEU A 627 -19.82 23.26 12.18
C LEU A 627 -20.66 23.42 10.93
N GLY A 628 -21.57 22.48 10.67
CA GLY A 628 -22.52 22.54 9.58
C GLY A 628 -23.84 21.90 9.94
N MET A 629 -24.97 22.52 9.55
CA MET A 629 -26.29 21.97 9.80
C MET A 629 -27.33 22.39 8.76
N TYR A 630 -28.39 21.60 8.64
CA TYR A 630 -29.64 21.95 7.99
C TYR A 630 -30.83 21.28 8.69
N GLY A 631 -32.05 21.73 8.39
CA GLY A 631 -33.30 21.17 8.93
C GLY A 631 -33.85 22.02 10.07
N ASP A 632 -33.80 21.55 11.31
CA ASP A 632 -34.44 22.14 12.49
C ASP A 632 -33.70 23.32 13.14
N GLY A 633 -32.59 23.78 12.54
CA GLY A 633 -31.79 24.90 13.04
C GLY A 633 -31.78 26.12 12.14
N ASP A 634 -31.35 27.22 12.70
CA ASP A 634 -31.20 28.51 12.03
C ASP A 634 -29.89 29.20 12.37
N PHE A 635 -29.68 30.43 11.92
CA PHE A 635 -28.50 31.23 12.23
C PHE A 635 -28.29 31.38 13.75
N PHE A 636 -29.34 31.57 14.54
CA PHE A 636 -29.23 31.75 15.98
C PHE A 636 -28.93 30.45 16.71
N SER A 637 -29.44 29.34 16.20
CA SER A 637 -29.06 28.01 16.70
C SER A 637 -27.55 27.76 16.54
N MET A 638 -26.98 28.09 15.37
CA MET A 638 -25.53 27.99 15.14
C MET A 638 -24.74 28.96 16.02
N LYS A 639 -25.23 30.22 16.16
CA LYS A 639 -24.65 31.23 17.03
C LYS A 639 -24.57 30.77 18.49
N GLY A 640 -25.65 30.16 19.01
CA GLY A 640 -25.70 29.63 20.36
C GLY A 640 -24.65 28.55 20.64
N VAL A 641 -24.33 27.68 19.64
CA VAL A 641 -23.26 26.68 19.78
C VAL A 641 -21.88 27.33 19.86
N VAL A 642 -21.65 28.37 19.04
CA VAL A 642 -20.40 29.15 19.07
C VAL A 642 -20.23 29.86 20.44
N GLU A 643 -21.29 30.50 20.94
CA GLU A 643 -21.29 31.17 22.23
C GLU A 643 -21.05 30.22 23.39
N GLU A 644 -21.69 29.04 23.39
CA GLU A 644 -21.46 28.01 24.40
C GLU A 644 -20.01 27.51 24.37
N PHE A 645 -19.45 27.30 23.18
CA PHE A 645 -18.04 26.94 23.05
C PHE A 645 -17.12 28.00 23.65
N PHE A 646 -17.35 29.28 23.31
CA PHE A 646 -16.56 30.40 23.86
C PHE A 646 -16.68 30.49 25.38
N GLU A 647 -17.89 30.35 25.91
CA GLU A 647 -18.12 30.35 27.35
C GLU A 647 -17.31 29.24 28.04
N LYS A 648 -17.29 28.01 27.51
CA LYS A 648 -16.60 26.88 28.14
C LYS A 648 -15.07 26.98 28.06
N VAL A 649 -14.53 27.63 27.03
CA VAL A 649 -13.07 27.90 26.95
C VAL A 649 -12.67 29.20 27.65
N GLY A 650 -13.62 29.89 28.32
CA GLY A 650 -13.33 31.05 29.14
C GLY A 650 -13.32 32.37 28.42
N LEU A 651 -13.84 32.42 27.23
CA LEU A 651 -14.03 33.64 26.45
C LEU A 651 -15.42 34.19 26.78
N HIS A 652 -15.52 34.97 27.85
CA HIS A 652 -16.81 35.45 28.34
C HIS A 652 -17.22 36.76 27.69
N LYS A 653 -18.34 36.79 26.98
CA LYS A 653 -19.10 38.00 26.57
C LYS A 653 -18.32 39.15 25.95
N LYS A 654 -17.25 38.87 25.26
CA LYS A 654 -16.50 39.84 24.48
C LYS A 654 -16.56 39.60 22.98
N GLU A 655 -17.27 38.55 22.61
CA GLU A 655 -17.52 38.25 21.22
C GLU A 655 -18.53 39.22 20.62
N THR A 656 -18.21 39.66 19.40
CA THR A 656 -19.10 40.50 18.59
C THR A 656 -19.25 39.88 17.21
N TYR A 657 -20.30 40.20 16.53
CA TYR A 657 -20.63 39.63 15.21
C TYR A 657 -20.70 40.77 14.19
N ASP A 658 -19.66 40.84 13.32
CA ASP A 658 -19.64 41.84 12.25
C ASP A 658 -20.37 41.29 11.01
N PRO A 659 -21.51 41.92 10.61
CA PRO A 659 -22.30 41.42 9.46
C PRO A 659 -21.59 41.58 8.10
N ASN A 660 -20.49 42.35 8.06
CA ASN A 660 -19.73 42.59 6.84
C ASN A 660 -18.62 41.56 6.65
N ALA A 661 -18.95 40.27 6.76
CA ALA A 661 -17.95 39.22 6.61
C ALA A 661 -17.39 39.07 5.18
N GLY A 662 -18.13 39.51 4.17
CA GLY A 662 -17.67 39.52 2.78
C GLY A 662 -17.35 38.15 2.20
N LYS A 663 -18.04 37.10 2.65
CA LYS A 663 -17.82 35.73 2.19
C LYS A 663 -18.79 35.39 1.06
N ASN A 664 -18.28 35.20 -0.16
CA ASN A 664 -19.11 34.91 -1.34
C ASN A 664 -19.89 33.60 -1.23
N PHE A 665 -19.38 32.63 -0.47
CA PHE A 665 -20.04 31.35 -0.23
C PHE A 665 -21.14 31.41 0.84
N LEU A 666 -21.33 32.54 1.51
CA LEU A 666 -22.40 32.77 2.47
C LEU A 666 -23.44 33.75 1.93
N HIS A 667 -24.68 33.61 2.43
CA HIS A 667 -25.78 34.51 2.06
C HIS A 667 -25.46 35.97 2.44
N PRO A 668 -25.50 36.94 1.54
CA PRO A 668 -25.03 38.32 1.80
C PRO A 668 -25.71 39.04 2.96
N GLY A 669 -26.93 38.69 3.27
CA GLY A 669 -27.71 39.31 4.37
C GLY A 669 -27.76 38.45 5.65
N ARG A 670 -27.11 37.28 5.68
CA ARG A 670 -27.15 36.32 6.80
C ARG A 670 -25.78 35.69 7.04
N GLN A 671 -24.76 36.52 7.22
CA GLN A 671 -23.40 36.15 7.50
C GLN A 671 -22.79 37.10 8.55
N ALA A 672 -21.79 36.65 9.25
CA ALA A 672 -21.01 37.44 10.17
C ALA A 672 -19.60 36.94 10.34
N ASN A 673 -18.62 37.83 10.50
CA ASN A 673 -17.36 37.49 11.14
C ASN A 673 -17.60 37.35 12.67
N ILE A 674 -16.98 36.34 13.24
CA ILE A 674 -16.91 36.17 14.69
C ILE A 674 -15.66 36.93 15.16
N VAL A 675 -15.87 37.96 15.93
CA VAL A 675 -14.80 38.86 16.41
C VAL A 675 -14.68 38.72 17.91
N TYR A 676 -13.48 38.50 18.42
CA TYR A 676 -13.19 38.49 19.83
C TYR A 676 -12.03 39.47 20.15
N ASP A 677 -12.28 40.41 21.05
CA ASP A 677 -11.31 41.42 21.43
C ASP A 677 -10.69 42.14 20.20
N GLY A 678 -11.53 42.49 19.22
CA GLY A 678 -11.14 43.15 17.98
C GLY A 678 -10.46 42.29 16.91
N LYS A 679 -10.25 40.98 17.14
CA LYS A 679 -9.65 40.04 16.19
C LYS A 679 -10.72 39.13 15.60
N VAL A 680 -10.68 38.94 14.29
CA VAL A 680 -11.53 37.96 13.63
C VAL A 680 -11.01 36.56 13.93
N VAL A 681 -11.78 35.76 14.69
CA VAL A 681 -11.44 34.39 15.09
C VAL A 681 -12.22 33.33 14.33
N GLY A 682 -13.13 33.74 13.44
CA GLY A 682 -13.91 32.85 12.60
C GLY A 682 -14.99 33.58 11.82
N TYR A 683 -15.84 32.82 11.18
CA TYR A 683 -17.02 33.34 10.47
C TYR A 683 -18.16 32.34 10.54
N MET A 684 -19.38 32.81 10.37
CA MET A 684 -20.57 31.98 10.34
C MET A 684 -21.66 32.58 9.44
N GLY A 685 -22.58 31.77 9.01
CA GLY A 685 -23.72 32.23 8.22
C GLY A 685 -24.54 31.14 7.57
N GLU A 686 -25.60 31.59 6.88
CA GLU A 686 -26.35 30.74 5.96
C GLU A 686 -25.51 30.54 4.69
N VAL A 687 -25.42 29.31 4.18
CA VAL A 687 -24.75 29.01 2.91
C VAL A 687 -25.45 29.75 1.78
N HIS A 688 -24.68 30.33 0.87
CA HIS A 688 -25.24 31.02 -0.31
C HIS A 688 -26.14 30.08 -1.10
N PRO A 689 -27.37 30.48 -1.52
CA PRO A 689 -28.28 29.61 -2.26
C PRO A 689 -27.64 28.93 -3.48
N GLU A 690 -26.87 29.68 -4.26
CA GLU A 690 -26.14 29.13 -5.42
C GLU A 690 -25.10 28.07 -5.01
N VAL A 691 -24.40 28.27 -3.92
CA VAL A 691 -23.47 27.26 -3.37
C VAL A 691 -24.23 26.02 -2.91
N ALA A 692 -25.36 26.21 -2.20
CA ALA A 692 -26.20 25.11 -1.78
C ALA A 692 -26.70 24.29 -2.98
N ASP A 693 -27.14 24.96 -4.04
CA ASP A 693 -27.57 24.31 -5.29
C ASP A 693 -26.43 23.56 -5.98
N ILE A 694 -25.23 24.13 -6.04
CA ILE A 694 -24.03 23.47 -6.62
C ILE A 694 -23.69 22.17 -5.87
N TYR A 695 -23.82 22.15 -4.53
CA TYR A 695 -23.62 20.96 -3.73
C TYR A 695 -24.82 20.01 -3.71
N GLY A 696 -25.99 20.46 -4.18
CA GLY A 696 -27.22 19.68 -4.20
C GLY A 696 -27.94 19.63 -2.84
N ILE A 697 -27.85 20.70 -2.04
CA ILE A 697 -28.56 20.87 -0.77
C ILE A 697 -29.79 21.71 -1.02
N GLY A 698 -30.98 21.10 -1.04
CA GLY A 698 -32.25 21.78 -1.37
C GLY A 698 -32.88 22.51 -0.19
N GLU A 699 -32.21 22.64 0.95
CA GLU A 699 -32.69 23.36 2.13
C GLU A 699 -31.64 24.41 2.58
N ARG A 700 -32.09 25.33 3.46
CA ARG A 700 -31.16 26.27 4.06
C ARG A 700 -30.15 25.54 4.94
N ALA A 701 -28.90 25.72 4.64
CA ALA A 701 -27.80 25.20 5.46
C ALA A 701 -27.03 26.34 6.14
N TYR A 702 -26.55 26.08 7.33
CA TYR A 702 -25.78 27.03 8.14
C TYR A 702 -24.42 26.41 8.47
N VAL A 703 -23.39 27.24 8.42
CA VAL A 703 -22.02 26.82 8.74
C VAL A 703 -21.36 27.84 9.68
N ALA A 704 -20.45 27.34 10.51
CA ALA A 704 -19.51 28.18 11.25
C ALA A 704 -18.11 27.57 11.14
N VAL A 705 -17.11 28.40 10.97
CA VAL A 705 -15.68 28.01 10.91
C VAL A 705 -14.90 28.86 11.89
N ILE A 706 -14.23 28.23 12.84
CA ILE A 706 -13.49 28.85 13.93
C ILE A 706 -12.03 28.46 13.82
N ASP A 707 -11.13 29.43 13.94
CA ASP A 707 -9.68 29.27 13.93
C ASP A 707 -9.20 28.80 15.31
N MET A 708 -8.89 27.51 15.45
CA MET A 708 -8.53 26.91 16.72
C MET A 708 -7.20 27.42 17.32
N PRO A 709 -6.14 27.68 16.54
CA PRO A 709 -4.94 28.33 17.07
C PRO A 709 -5.23 29.64 17.78
N GLN A 710 -6.01 30.54 17.18
CA GLN A 710 -6.36 31.82 17.82
C GLN A 710 -7.20 31.63 19.09
N ILE A 711 -8.16 30.70 19.05
CA ILE A 711 -8.96 30.38 20.26
C ILE A 711 -8.05 29.81 21.36
N THR A 712 -7.09 28.93 20.99
CA THR A 712 -6.16 28.36 22.00
C THR A 712 -5.30 29.42 22.68
N GLU A 713 -4.87 30.45 21.95
CA GLU A 713 -4.12 31.59 22.52
C GLU A 713 -4.97 32.43 23.48
N LEU A 714 -6.24 32.58 23.19
CA LEU A 714 -7.16 33.42 23.94
C LEU A 714 -7.82 32.70 25.13
N ALA A 715 -7.95 31.39 25.06
CA ALA A 715 -8.69 30.58 26.03
C ALA A 715 -8.10 30.58 27.42
N THR A 716 -8.95 30.46 28.42
CA THR A 716 -8.54 30.28 29.81
C THR A 716 -9.52 29.38 30.55
N PHE A 717 -8.99 28.50 31.39
CA PHE A 717 -9.80 27.67 32.30
C PHE A 717 -9.79 28.18 33.73
N GLU A 718 -9.20 29.39 33.97
CA GLU A 718 -9.27 30.04 35.27
C GLU A 718 -10.70 30.52 35.51
N ARG A 719 -11.22 30.23 36.68
CA ARG A 719 -12.55 30.66 37.13
C ARG A 719 -12.39 31.34 38.49
N LYS A 720 -12.92 32.55 38.60
CA LYS A 720 -12.97 33.27 39.85
C LYS A 720 -14.36 33.10 40.46
N TYR A 721 -14.41 32.66 41.70
CA TYR A 721 -15.66 32.62 42.42
C TYR A 721 -16.08 34.06 42.80
N GLU A 722 -17.31 34.44 42.40
CA GLU A 722 -17.97 35.63 42.93
C GLU A 722 -19.06 35.20 43.92
N GLY A 723 -19.05 35.83 45.11
CA GLY A 723 -20.02 35.54 46.15
C GLY A 723 -21.45 35.88 45.72
N ILE A 724 -22.42 35.14 46.22
CA ILE A 724 -23.83 35.42 45.97
C ILE A 724 -24.17 36.83 46.44
N ALA A 725 -24.88 37.61 45.63
CA ALA A 725 -25.27 38.96 45.94
C ALA A 725 -26.17 39.00 47.22
N LYS A 726 -25.83 39.89 48.13
CA LYS A 726 -26.58 40.06 49.40
C LYS A 726 -27.83 40.92 49.25
N TYR A 727 -27.86 41.82 48.28
CA TYR A 727 -28.95 42.75 48.05
C TYR A 727 -29.80 42.38 46.83
N PRO A 728 -31.12 42.68 46.85
CA PRO A 728 -32.02 42.33 45.79
C PRO A 728 -31.68 43.11 44.48
N ALA A 729 -31.89 42.49 43.33
CA ALA A 729 -31.86 43.15 42.03
C ALA A 729 -33.17 43.84 41.72
N VAL A 730 -33.09 44.86 40.87
CA VAL A 730 -34.27 45.54 40.32
C VAL A 730 -34.19 45.49 38.81
N SER A 731 -35.25 44.99 38.19
CA SER A 731 -35.33 44.90 36.71
C SER A 731 -36.24 45.99 36.16
N ARG A 732 -35.94 46.47 34.97
CA ARG A 732 -36.72 47.44 34.19
C ARG A 732 -36.84 46.91 32.73
N ASP A 733 -38.04 46.78 32.28
CA ASP A 733 -38.31 46.38 30.90
C ASP A 733 -38.50 47.61 30.02
N ILE A 734 -37.89 47.63 28.87
CA ILE A 734 -38.04 48.67 27.87
C ILE A 734 -38.44 48.01 26.54
N SER A 735 -39.44 48.61 25.91
CA SER A 735 -39.78 48.22 24.55
C SER A 735 -39.51 49.41 23.59
N MET A 736 -38.88 49.15 22.49
CA MET A 736 -38.35 50.20 21.61
C MET A 736 -38.70 49.90 20.17
N VAL A 737 -38.94 50.98 19.39
CA VAL A 737 -39.08 50.89 17.93
C VAL A 737 -37.82 51.47 17.29
N MET A 738 -37.16 50.71 16.47
CA MET A 738 -35.87 51.09 15.88
C MET A 738 -35.81 50.75 14.39
N PRO A 739 -35.03 51.50 13.59
CA PRO A 739 -34.73 51.12 12.23
C PRO A 739 -34.13 49.69 12.13
N LYS A 740 -34.50 48.92 11.13
CA LYS A 740 -33.95 47.57 10.90
C LYS A 740 -32.43 47.61 10.67
N SER A 741 -31.87 48.69 10.17
CA SER A 741 -30.45 48.90 9.95
C SER A 741 -29.63 48.97 11.22
N ILE A 742 -30.24 49.29 12.35
CA ILE A 742 -29.58 49.30 13.65
C ILE A 742 -29.53 47.84 14.15
N LEU A 743 -28.33 47.36 14.43
CA LEU A 743 -28.11 46.01 14.99
C LEU A 743 -28.43 45.96 16.49
N VAL A 744 -28.93 44.83 16.94
CA VAL A 744 -29.22 44.57 18.36
C VAL A 744 -27.98 44.79 19.19
N GLY A 745 -26.78 44.34 18.76
CA GLY A 745 -25.53 44.55 19.47
C GLY A 745 -25.15 46.00 19.67
N GLN A 746 -25.55 46.93 18.77
CA GLN A 746 -25.35 48.38 18.97
C GLN A 746 -26.22 48.92 20.10
N VAL A 747 -27.43 48.36 20.28
CA VAL A 747 -28.27 48.68 21.44
C VAL A 747 -27.67 48.17 22.74
N GLU A 748 -27.13 46.93 22.68
CA GLU A 748 -26.48 46.30 23.84
C GLU A 748 -25.22 47.06 24.26
N GLU A 749 -24.41 47.53 23.33
CA GLU A 749 -23.26 48.40 23.58
C GLU A 749 -23.65 49.71 24.29
N VAL A 750 -24.77 50.30 23.90
CA VAL A 750 -25.29 51.50 24.58
C VAL A 750 -25.72 51.17 25.98
N ILE A 751 -26.44 50.08 26.21
CA ILE A 751 -26.86 49.64 27.55
C ILE A 751 -25.65 49.42 28.43
N GLU A 752 -24.63 48.70 27.97
CA GLU A 752 -23.38 48.49 28.72
C GLU A 752 -22.65 49.78 29.07
N ASN A 753 -22.43 50.64 28.08
CA ASN A 753 -21.66 51.86 28.24
C ASN A 753 -22.37 52.93 29.10
N LYS A 754 -23.73 52.94 29.08
CA LYS A 754 -24.53 53.93 29.78
C LYS A 754 -25.19 53.42 31.07
N GLY A 755 -25.27 52.12 31.28
CA GLY A 755 -25.89 51.51 32.45
C GLY A 755 -25.20 51.81 33.78
N GLY A 756 -23.87 52.00 33.70
CA GLY A 756 -23.08 52.43 34.87
C GLY A 756 -22.78 51.29 35.87
N ALA A 757 -22.31 51.66 37.06
CA ALA A 757 -21.76 50.69 38.02
C ALA A 757 -22.78 49.68 38.60
N TYR A 758 -24.06 50.00 38.52
CA TYR A 758 -25.14 49.14 39.02
C TYR A 758 -25.75 48.21 37.99
N LEU A 759 -25.38 48.33 36.70
CA LEU A 759 -25.85 47.41 35.69
C LEU A 759 -25.29 45.99 35.96
N GLU A 760 -26.14 45.05 36.22
CA GLU A 760 -25.76 43.65 36.45
C GLU A 760 -25.88 42.82 35.18
N SER A 761 -27.00 42.94 34.46
CA SER A 761 -27.28 42.18 33.24
C SER A 761 -28.39 42.86 32.44
N TYR A 762 -28.46 42.45 31.17
CA TYR A 762 -29.58 42.79 30.30
C TYR A 762 -29.95 41.54 29.50
N LYS A 763 -31.21 41.43 29.10
CA LYS A 763 -31.73 40.33 28.34
C LYS A 763 -32.70 40.79 27.27
N LEU A 764 -32.39 40.52 26.03
CA LEU A 764 -33.35 40.63 24.93
C LEU A 764 -34.39 39.52 25.10
N PHE A 765 -35.70 39.85 25.13
CA PHE A 765 -36.73 38.88 25.35
C PHE A 765 -37.85 38.93 24.28
N ASP A 766 -37.90 39.98 23.42
CA ASP A 766 -38.85 40.05 22.36
C ASP A 766 -38.33 40.87 21.18
N ILE A 767 -38.57 40.38 19.95
CA ILE A 767 -38.36 41.11 18.71
C ILE A 767 -39.63 40.90 17.86
N TYR A 768 -40.29 42.03 17.52
CA TYR A 768 -41.53 41.97 16.72
C TYR A 768 -41.40 42.83 15.44
N GLU A 769 -41.70 42.16 14.34
CA GLU A 769 -41.83 42.79 12.99
C GLU A 769 -43.19 42.45 12.41
N GLY A 770 -44.19 43.29 12.59
CA GLY A 770 -45.52 43.02 12.11
C GLY A 770 -46.26 44.27 11.67
N ALA A 771 -47.54 44.11 11.29
CA ALA A 771 -48.36 45.15 10.70
C ALA A 771 -48.52 46.45 11.56
N GLN A 772 -48.23 46.31 12.84
CA GLN A 772 -48.32 47.46 13.79
C GLN A 772 -47.03 48.29 13.86
N ILE A 773 -45.97 47.84 13.19
CA ILE A 773 -44.68 48.58 13.13
C ILE A 773 -44.49 49.15 11.73
N LYS A 774 -44.00 50.37 11.65
CA LYS A 774 -43.73 51.10 10.41
C LYS A 774 -42.79 50.25 9.51
N ALA A 775 -43.02 50.20 8.23
CA ALA A 775 -42.14 49.55 7.29
C ALA A 775 -40.68 50.06 7.42
N GLY A 776 -39.70 49.16 7.46
CA GLY A 776 -38.28 49.48 7.72
C GLY A 776 -37.89 49.60 9.19
N PHE A 777 -38.84 49.39 10.11
CA PHE A 777 -38.60 49.35 11.55
C PHE A 777 -38.88 47.95 12.14
N LYS A 778 -38.34 47.74 13.35
CA LYS A 778 -38.61 46.59 14.24
C LYS A 778 -38.84 47.06 15.63
N SER A 779 -39.64 46.33 16.42
CA SER A 779 -39.76 46.53 17.87
C SER A 779 -38.86 45.54 18.59
N VAL A 780 -38.14 46.02 19.57
CA VAL A 780 -37.18 45.27 20.37
C VAL A 780 -37.42 45.48 21.83
N ALA A 781 -37.49 44.47 22.66
CA ALA A 781 -37.72 44.61 24.09
C ALA A 781 -36.58 43.98 24.92
N TYR A 782 -36.09 44.73 25.87
CA TYR A 782 -35.07 44.36 26.82
C TYR A 782 -35.53 44.41 28.26
N SER A 783 -35.10 43.42 29.04
CA SER A 783 -35.14 43.46 30.52
C SER A 783 -33.75 43.84 31.02
N ILE A 784 -33.61 44.97 31.67
CA ILE A 784 -32.34 45.46 32.17
C ILE A 784 -32.34 45.35 33.71
N THR A 785 -31.36 44.63 34.26
CA THR A 785 -31.27 44.33 35.69
C THR A 785 -30.16 45.13 36.34
N PHE A 786 -30.49 45.80 37.43
CA PHE A 786 -29.55 46.60 38.22
C PHE A 786 -29.41 46.01 39.62
N ARG A 787 -28.22 46.05 40.20
CA ARG A 787 -27.90 45.61 41.52
C ARG A 787 -26.68 46.36 42.09
N ALA A 788 -26.70 46.68 43.36
CA ALA A 788 -25.53 47.14 44.09
C ALA A 788 -24.96 46.02 44.98
N LYS A 789 -23.62 46.02 45.12
CA LYS A 789 -22.91 45.02 45.98
C LYS A 789 -23.00 45.36 47.48
N ASP A 790 -23.29 46.58 47.82
CA ASP A 790 -23.17 47.21 49.19
C ASP A 790 -24.48 47.77 49.77
N LYS A 791 -25.54 47.92 48.94
CA LYS A 791 -26.83 48.51 49.41
C LYS A 791 -28.01 48.01 48.59
N THR A 792 -29.23 48.17 49.10
CA THR A 792 -30.45 48.07 48.24
C THR A 792 -30.55 49.32 47.38
N LEU A 793 -30.82 49.18 46.10
CA LEU A 793 -30.95 50.30 45.18
C LEU A 793 -32.26 51.06 45.42
N GLU A 794 -32.22 52.40 45.39
CA GLU A 794 -33.35 53.28 45.43
C GLU A 794 -33.79 53.63 43.97
N GLU A 795 -35.04 54.07 43.80
CA GLU A 795 -35.59 54.46 42.49
C GLU A 795 -34.73 55.53 41.80
N ALA A 796 -34.12 56.43 42.57
CA ALA A 796 -33.26 57.50 42.07
C ALA A 796 -31.96 56.94 41.41
N ASP A 797 -31.38 55.86 41.99
CA ASP A 797 -30.17 55.24 41.48
C ASP A 797 -30.44 54.64 40.10
N ILE A 798 -31.63 53.97 39.92
CA ILE A 798 -32.06 53.29 38.72
C ILE A 798 -32.49 54.25 37.67
N SER A 799 -33.30 55.27 38.02
CA SER A 799 -33.81 56.26 37.07
C SER A 799 -32.68 57.08 36.41
N ALA A 800 -31.60 57.36 37.15
CA ALA A 800 -30.46 58.03 36.56
C ALA A 800 -29.73 57.21 35.50
N ALA A 801 -29.58 55.90 35.74
CA ALA A 801 -28.98 54.99 34.76
C ALA A 801 -29.92 54.80 33.52
N MET A 802 -31.19 54.53 33.77
CA MET A 802 -32.17 54.40 32.70
C MET A 802 -32.27 55.62 31.81
N ASN A 803 -32.30 56.83 32.41
CA ASN A 803 -32.32 58.08 31.63
C ASN A 803 -31.09 58.25 30.73
N ARG A 804 -29.88 57.84 31.20
CA ARG A 804 -28.71 57.87 30.33
C ARG A 804 -28.81 56.88 29.15
N ILE A 805 -29.31 55.67 29.42
CA ILE A 805 -29.52 54.67 28.40
C ILE A 805 -30.55 55.18 27.36
N LEU A 806 -31.73 55.62 27.84
CA LEU A 806 -32.82 56.07 26.95
C LEU A 806 -32.42 57.28 26.11
N LYS A 807 -31.70 58.22 26.69
CA LYS A 807 -31.21 59.40 25.94
C LYS A 807 -30.22 58.97 24.85
N ALA A 808 -29.30 58.07 25.12
CA ALA A 808 -28.35 57.61 24.14
C ALA A 808 -29.00 56.77 23.01
N LEU A 809 -30.05 56.05 23.34
CA LEU A 809 -30.85 55.30 22.32
C LEU A 809 -31.64 56.24 21.44
N GLU A 810 -32.22 57.34 22.05
CA GLU A 810 -32.92 58.40 21.30
C GLU A 810 -31.98 59.11 20.32
N GLU A 811 -30.76 59.39 20.73
CA GLU A 811 -29.70 59.96 19.86
C GLU A 811 -29.39 59.07 18.63
N MET A 812 -29.63 57.77 18.70
CA MET A 812 -29.52 56.81 17.59
C MET A 812 -30.80 56.71 16.74
N GLY A 813 -31.85 57.48 17.07
CA GLY A 813 -33.14 57.44 16.39
C GLY A 813 -34.00 56.23 16.81
N ILE A 814 -33.81 55.71 18.01
CA ILE A 814 -34.60 54.65 18.63
C ILE A 814 -35.65 55.26 19.56
N GLU A 815 -36.91 54.93 19.36
CA GLU A 815 -38.01 55.47 20.14
C GLU A 815 -38.59 54.42 21.07
N LEU A 816 -38.96 54.83 22.28
CA LEU A 816 -39.72 53.99 23.20
C LEU A 816 -41.13 53.72 22.60
N ARG A 817 -41.51 52.45 22.62
CA ARG A 817 -42.86 52.05 22.27
C ARG A 817 -43.79 52.37 23.45
N LYS A 818 -44.77 53.26 23.18
CA LYS A 818 -45.80 53.66 24.18
C LYS A 818 -46.82 52.55 24.39
#